data_b6d8faab985afdd3b1be08808fee3a00
#
_entry.id   b6d8faab985afdd3b1be08808fee3a00
#
_cell.length_a   1.000
_cell.length_b   1.000
_cell.length_c   1.000
_cell.angle_alpha   90.00
_cell.angle_beta   90.00
_cell.angle_gamma   90.00
#
_symmetry.space_group_name_H-M   'P 1'
#
loop_
_entity.id
_entity.type
_entity.pdbx_description
1 polymer ?
#
loop_
_entity_poly.entity_id
_entity_poly.type
_entity_poly.pdbx_seq_one_letter_code
_entity_poly.pdbx_strand_id
1 'polypeptide(L)'
;MARKPAKRWARDYVFDILKELGIHYIFGVPGTNEIPIIDGTSYPENGVRYVECLHENIAIGAAMGSARMTGKPAVILVHVTPGIAHTIGNLFNAWRSSMPLVILCAQQQNELVTQEPLLASNLVDLAQQYTKWAHEVRTEQELPMVLQRAFKEAMAPPAGPVFVAIPWEFTMREIGPDDRVKGVTQISPHFTGDPGTIRQAAALLSKAKNPLIIAGDAVGYANAWPELQDLAEILGAPVLLQTFSSVANFPNDDYHWQGELPGTQSGMQAIFEDHDVAFLVGWGCQAQVTVFKYTGGPLIPPDVTQIYLSNSTWDIGKNYYGEAAIFGDIKATLPLLNDLVRKNPPKGASSRNKTMRSGDAARAKNWTDYLAKAMKAKDIWAVVIAHALRGCIDELKLAKKFVYVHEAVSDPAPFQYYLPFTNESAAPISYYCVAGGSLGWSMPASLGIKLEDQGWQDIETRLVVNAVGDGSSLFYPQVWWTAAHRELGILYIITNNHEYHTLQLGLQQVVAAYGSAPGYEWNPKTLWPDYLTIHRPKVDFLTVAKGLGGIEGEKVHTPAEVKAAVRKGVDYVLKNKRSYLLDMRIAPDTPPAPSTTVPDEVLERYISQPPLDFVHTITQNNVLALAEEGKSPNIPIIF
;
A
#
# COMPACT_ATOMS: atom_id res chain seq x y z
N MET A 1 13.33 -30.34 -44.50
CA MET A 1 14.30 -30.72 -43.46
C MET A 1 13.63 -30.44 -42.12
N ALA A 2 13.39 -31.46 -41.29
CA ALA A 2 12.88 -31.24 -39.93
C ALA A 2 13.93 -30.43 -39.15
N ARG A 3 13.56 -29.28 -38.62
CA ARG A 3 14.42 -28.51 -37.70
C ARG A 3 14.81 -29.47 -36.58
N LYS A 4 16.12 -29.67 -36.32
CA LYS A 4 16.55 -30.31 -35.07
C LYS A 4 15.85 -29.59 -33.90
N PRO A 5 15.28 -30.33 -32.94
CA PRO A 5 14.72 -29.70 -31.77
C PRO A 5 15.80 -28.81 -31.14
N ALA A 6 15.44 -27.58 -30.84
CA ALA A 6 16.34 -26.63 -30.19
C ALA A 6 16.80 -27.26 -28.85
N LYS A 7 18.11 -27.17 -28.55
CA LYS A 7 18.61 -27.58 -27.24
C LYS A 7 17.87 -26.79 -26.14
N ARG A 8 17.47 -27.50 -25.10
CA ARG A 8 16.88 -26.89 -23.91
C ARG A 8 17.85 -26.96 -22.73
N TRP A 9 17.73 -25.99 -21.86
CA TRP A 9 18.54 -25.84 -20.65
C TRP A 9 17.63 -25.81 -19.41
N ALA A 10 18.15 -26.18 -18.25
CA ALA A 10 17.35 -26.23 -17.03
C ALA A 10 16.75 -24.83 -16.63
N ARG A 11 17.38 -23.74 -17.06
CA ARG A 11 16.77 -22.37 -16.96
C ARG A 11 15.41 -22.28 -17.64
N ASP A 12 15.14 -23.11 -18.66
CA ASP A 12 13.89 -23.07 -19.41
C ASP A 12 12.68 -23.54 -18.59
N TYR A 13 12.90 -24.25 -17.49
CA TYR A 13 11.83 -24.53 -16.52
C TYR A 13 11.18 -23.27 -15.94
N VAL A 14 11.97 -22.20 -15.75
CA VAL A 14 11.43 -20.89 -15.32
C VAL A 14 10.44 -20.38 -16.36
N PHE A 15 10.82 -20.38 -17.63
CA PHE A 15 9.99 -19.88 -18.74
C PHE A 15 8.75 -20.75 -18.99
N ASP A 16 8.86 -22.08 -18.82
CA ASP A 16 7.69 -22.97 -18.88
C ASP A 16 6.61 -22.53 -17.89
N ILE A 17 6.99 -22.26 -16.63
CA ILE A 17 6.05 -21.82 -15.58
C ILE A 17 5.50 -20.42 -15.87
N LEU A 18 6.36 -19.46 -16.23
CA LEU A 18 5.94 -18.11 -16.52
C LEU A 18 4.92 -18.04 -17.66
N LYS A 19 5.18 -18.82 -18.72
CA LYS A 19 4.28 -18.93 -19.87
C LYS A 19 2.93 -19.52 -19.49
N GLU A 20 2.89 -20.57 -18.67
CA GLU A 20 1.65 -21.18 -18.22
C GLU A 20 0.81 -20.23 -17.35
N LEU A 21 1.45 -19.51 -16.44
CA LEU A 21 0.79 -18.54 -15.58
C LEU A 21 0.47 -17.22 -16.29
N GLY A 22 0.96 -17.04 -17.53
CA GLY A 22 0.81 -15.80 -18.30
C GLY A 22 1.51 -14.64 -17.61
N ILE A 23 2.72 -14.85 -17.12
CA ILE A 23 3.61 -13.85 -16.54
C ILE A 23 4.60 -13.42 -17.62
N HIS A 24 4.67 -12.13 -17.89
CA HIS A 24 5.40 -11.59 -19.02
C HIS A 24 6.67 -10.81 -18.67
N TYR A 25 6.91 -10.60 -17.37
CA TYR A 25 8.05 -9.79 -16.91
C TYR A 25 8.85 -10.47 -15.81
N ILE A 26 10.16 -10.31 -15.88
CA ILE A 26 11.12 -10.58 -14.80
C ILE A 26 11.78 -9.24 -14.49
N PHE A 27 11.73 -8.80 -13.24
CA PHE A 27 12.32 -7.56 -12.77
C PHE A 27 13.67 -7.82 -12.11
N GLY A 28 14.67 -6.99 -12.32
CA GLY A 28 15.96 -7.19 -11.66
C GLY A 28 17.00 -6.15 -11.99
N VAL A 29 18.13 -6.26 -11.28
CA VAL A 29 19.42 -5.65 -11.62
C VAL A 29 20.28 -6.78 -12.17
N PRO A 30 20.84 -6.68 -13.39
CA PRO A 30 21.58 -7.79 -13.97
C PRO A 30 22.89 -8.05 -13.22
N GLY A 31 23.16 -9.31 -12.93
CA GLY A 31 24.40 -9.79 -12.34
C GLY A 31 24.96 -10.98 -13.10
N THR A 32 26.21 -11.35 -12.84
CA THR A 32 26.93 -12.37 -13.62
C THR A 32 26.32 -13.77 -13.48
N ASN A 33 25.82 -14.12 -12.31
CA ASN A 33 25.29 -15.46 -12.04
C ASN A 33 23.86 -15.63 -12.59
N GLU A 34 23.14 -14.54 -12.85
CA GLU A 34 21.79 -14.52 -13.43
C GLU A 34 21.80 -14.54 -14.97
N ILE A 35 22.97 -14.30 -15.61
CA ILE A 35 23.09 -14.24 -17.08
C ILE A 35 22.37 -15.40 -17.79
N PRO A 36 22.44 -16.65 -17.34
CA PRO A 36 21.75 -17.74 -18.02
C PRO A 36 20.22 -17.53 -18.11
N ILE A 37 19.59 -17.05 -17.04
CA ILE A 37 18.15 -16.78 -17.02
C ILE A 37 17.84 -15.51 -17.81
N ILE A 38 18.64 -14.44 -17.63
CA ILE A 38 18.46 -13.16 -18.36
C ILE A 38 18.58 -13.40 -19.88
N ASP A 39 19.59 -14.15 -20.32
CA ASP A 39 19.76 -14.52 -21.73
C ASP A 39 18.52 -15.24 -22.29
N GLY A 40 17.89 -16.10 -21.49
CA GLY A 40 16.64 -16.77 -21.86
C GLY A 40 15.49 -15.80 -22.23
N THR A 41 15.48 -14.57 -21.69
CA THR A 41 14.47 -13.56 -22.05
C THR A 41 14.70 -12.96 -23.46
N SER A 42 15.88 -13.17 -24.05
CA SER A 42 16.20 -12.73 -25.41
C SER A 42 15.56 -13.63 -26.49
N TYR A 43 15.01 -14.78 -26.10
CA TYR A 43 14.33 -15.69 -27.01
C TYR A 43 12.84 -15.38 -27.07
N PRO A 44 12.31 -14.90 -28.23
CA PRO A 44 10.92 -14.46 -28.35
C PRO A 44 9.88 -15.56 -27.99
N GLU A 45 10.23 -16.82 -28.24
CA GLU A 45 9.38 -17.98 -27.91
C GLU A 45 9.11 -18.16 -26.43
N ASN A 46 9.95 -17.61 -25.55
CA ASN A 46 9.74 -17.62 -24.10
C ASN A 46 8.65 -16.66 -23.66
N GLY A 47 8.34 -15.61 -24.46
CA GLY A 47 7.25 -14.68 -24.20
C GLY A 47 7.45 -13.83 -22.93
N VAL A 48 8.68 -13.67 -22.47
CA VAL A 48 9.04 -12.96 -21.23
C VAL A 48 10.07 -11.89 -21.54
N ARG A 49 9.91 -10.71 -20.93
CA ARG A 49 10.85 -9.59 -21.03
C ARG A 49 11.53 -9.34 -19.70
N TYR A 50 12.84 -9.11 -19.74
CA TYR A 50 13.57 -8.64 -18.58
C TYR A 50 13.37 -7.12 -18.42
N VAL A 51 12.96 -6.69 -17.24
CA VAL A 51 12.81 -5.28 -16.88
C VAL A 51 13.99 -4.86 -16.04
N GLU A 52 14.94 -4.19 -16.69
CA GLU A 52 16.12 -3.67 -16.04
C GLU A 52 15.74 -2.51 -15.11
N CYS A 53 16.16 -2.63 -13.87
CA CYS A 53 16.06 -1.62 -12.83
C CYS A 53 17.48 -1.25 -12.37
N LEU A 54 17.67 0.00 -11.93
CA LEU A 54 18.98 0.45 -11.46
C LEU A 54 19.19 0.28 -9.95
N HIS A 55 18.29 -0.44 -9.31
CA HIS A 55 18.39 -0.85 -7.89
C HIS A 55 17.37 -1.97 -7.62
N GLU A 56 17.73 -2.94 -6.77
CA GLU A 56 16.88 -4.10 -6.48
C GLU A 56 15.58 -3.72 -5.76
N ASN A 57 15.58 -2.69 -4.92
CA ASN A 57 14.34 -2.18 -4.34
C ASN A 57 13.39 -1.57 -5.38
N ILE A 58 13.90 -1.07 -6.51
CA ILE A 58 13.05 -0.70 -7.66
C ILE A 58 12.45 -1.95 -8.28
N ALA A 59 13.27 -2.98 -8.49
CA ALA A 59 12.82 -4.23 -9.09
C ALA A 59 11.69 -4.89 -8.28
N ILE A 60 11.87 -5.01 -6.96
CA ILE A 60 10.84 -5.62 -6.10
C ILE A 60 9.59 -4.74 -5.97
N GLY A 61 9.74 -3.41 -5.90
CA GLY A 61 8.60 -2.49 -5.92
C GLY A 61 7.81 -2.58 -7.22
N ALA A 62 8.47 -2.64 -8.37
CA ALA A 62 7.84 -2.82 -9.68
C ALA A 62 7.14 -4.19 -9.77
N ALA A 63 7.77 -5.25 -9.29
CA ALA A 63 7.15 -6.57 -9.20
C ALA A 63 5.89 -6.58 -8.32
N MET A 64 5.90 -5.85 -7.18
CA MET A 64 4.71 -5.67 -6.36
C MET A 64 3.58 -4.99 -7.13
N GLY A 65 3.88 -3.93 -7.89
CA GLY A 65 2.92 -3.25 -8.75
C GLY A 65 2.34 -4.18 -9.83
N SER A 66 3.17 -4.99 -10.49
CA SER A 66 2.76 -6.00 -11.47
C SER A 66 1.86 -7.06 -10.84
N ALA A 67 2.26 -7.63 -9.71
CA ALA A 67 1.46 -8.64 -9.00
C ALA A 67 0.09 -8.09 -8.57
N ARG A 68 0.06 -6.85 -8.11
CA ARG A 68 -1.16 -6.17 -7.69
C ARG A 68 -2.12 -5.95 -8.87
N MET A 69 -1.58 -5.53 -10.00
CA MET A 69 -2.37 -5.24 -11.21
C MET A 69 -2.96 -6.49 -11.85
N THR A 70 -2.20 -7.59 -11.83
CA THR A 70 -2.57 -8.84 -12.52
C THR A 70 -3.26 -9.86 -11.63
N GLY A 71 -3.11 -9.77 -10.31
CA GLY A 71 -3.50 -10.83 -9.37
C GLY A 71 -2.65 -12.10 -9.49
N LYS A 72 -1.56 -12.07 -10.26
CA LYS A 72 -0.62 -13.18 -10.49
C LYS A 72 0.66 -12.97 -9.69
N PRO A 73 1.46 -14.03 -9.44
CA PRO A 73 2.77 -13.84 -8.86
C PRO A 73 3.69 -13.08 -9.82
N ALA A 74 4.51 -12.17 -9.29
CA ALA A 74 5.55 -11.51 -10.07
C ALA A 74 6.94 -12.06 -9.71
N VAL A 75 7.87 -11.98 -10.65
CA VAL A 75 9.20 -12.57 -10.52
C VAL A 75 10.28 -11.50 -10.46
N ILE A 76 11.14 -11.63 -9.47
CA ILE A 76 12.33 -10.81 -9.29
C ILE A 76 13.55 -11.72 -9.45
N LEU A 77 14.55 -11.23 -10.14
CA LEU A 77 15.84 -11.92 -10.29
C LEU A 77 16.95 -11.03 -9.71
N VAL A 78 17.68 -11.53 -8.71
CA VAL A 78 18.65 -10.75 -7.93
C VAL A 78 19.99 -11.47 -7.80
N HIS A 79 21.05 -10.66 -7.62
CA HIS A 79 22.43 -11.13 -7.65
C HIS A 79 22.98 -11.41 -6.25
N VAL A 80 23.11 -12.70 -5.91
CA VAL A 80 23.74 -13.20 -4.68
C VAL A 80 23.44 -12.33 -3.44
N THR A 81 24.39 -12.18 -2.52
CA THR A 81 24.19 -11.46 -1.25
C THR A 81 23.79 -9.98 -1.42
N PRO A 82 24.49 -9.16 -2.22
CA PRO A 82 24.08 -7.76 -2.40
C PRO A 82 22.67 -7.64 -2.96
N GLY A 83 22.32 -8.47 -3.95
CA GLY A 83 21.02 -8.42 -4.58
C GLY A 83 19.88 -8.65 -3.61
N ILE A 84 19.94 -9.71 -2.79
CA ILE A 84 18.88 -9.92 -1.78
C ILE A 84 18.95 -8.89 -0.67
N ALA A 85 20.12 -8.48 -0.21
CA ALA A 85 20.24 -7.47 0.84
C ALA A 85 19.61 -6.14 0.45
N HIS A 86 19.78 -5.70 -0.79
CA HIS A 86 19.18 -4.47 -1.31
C HIS A 86 17.66 -4.54 -1.50
N THR A 87 17.05 -5.74 -1.48
CA THR A 87 15.59 -5.88 -1.61
C THR A 87 14.85 -5.77 -0.29
N ILE A 88 15.52 -5.90 0.85
CA ILE A 88 14.89 -6.15 2.17
C ILE A 88 13.83 -5.10 2.52
N GLY A 89 14.03 -3.82 2.21
CA GLY A 89 13.06 -2.76 2.50
C GLY A 89 11.69 -3.02 1.85
N ASN A 90 11.67 -3.27 0.55
CA ASN A 90 10.42 -3.57 -0.17
C ASN A 90 10.00 -5.04 -0.03
N LEU A 91 10.88 -5.95 0.33
CA LEU A 91 10.51 -7.31 0.70
C LEU A 91 9.64 -7.33 1.97
N PHE A 92 9.99 -6.49 2.97
CA PHE A 92 9.15 -6.25 4.14
C PHE A 92 7.77 -5.70 3.74
N ASN A 93 7.71 -4.72 2.83
CA ASN A 93 6.45 -4.21 2.28
C ASN A 93 5.63 -5.31 1.60
N ALA A 94 6.27 -6.16 0.79
CA ALA A 94 5.61 -7.27 0.10
C ALA A 94 5.04 -8.29 1.09
N TRP A 95 5.79 -8.62 2.12
CA TRP A 95 5.35 -9.54 3.19
C TRP A 95 4.15 -8.97 3.94
N ARG A 96 4.20 -7.68 4.33
CA ARG A 96 3.09 -6.99 5.02
C ARG A 96 1.82 -6.85 4.18
N SER A 97 1.98 -6.73 2.86
CA SER A 97 0.87 -6.59 1.91
C SER A 97 0.40 -7.91 1.31
N SER A 98 0.90 -9.05 1.80
CA SER A 98 0.57 -10.37 1.26
C SER A 98 0.76 -10.48 -0.26
N MET A 99 1.87 -9.90 -0.79
CA MET A 99 2.14 -9.88 -2.22
C MET A 99 2.69 -11.21 -2.70
N PRO A 100 2.09 -11.85 -3.71
CA PRO A 100 2.64 -13.05 -4.32
C PRO A 100 3.87 -12.70 -5.16
N LEU A 101 5.05 -12.88 -4.59
CA LEU A 101 6.32 -12.68 -5.28
C LEU A 101 7.15 -13.95 -5.27
N VAL A 102 7.84 -14.22 -6.36
CA VAL A 102 8.87 -15.27 -6.44
C VAL A 102 10.21 -14.59 -6.68
N ILE A 103 11.08 -14.63 -5.67
CA ILE A 103 12.42 -14.04 -5.73
C ILE A 103 13.38 -15.16 -6.07
N LEU A 104 13.91 -15.11 -7.28
CA LEU A 104 14.98 -15.98 -7.75
C LEU A 104 16.31 -15.27 -7.50
N CYS A 105 17.22 -15.93 -6.82
CA CYS A 105 18.53 -15.39 -6.51
C CYS A 105 19.58 -16.38 -7.02
N ALA A 106 20.42 -15.96 -7.95
CA ALA A 106 21.50 -16.84 -8.36
C ALA A 106 22.56 -16.91 -7.24
N GLN A 107 22.95 -18.13 -6.90
CA GLN A 107 24.03 -18.42 -5.96
C GLN A 107 25.34 -18.66 -6.72
N GLN A 108 26.45 -18.60 -6.02
CA GLN A 108 27.74 -19.05 -6.54
C GLN A 108 27.70 -20.56 -6.85
N GLN A 109 28.66 -21.01 -7.65
CA GLN A 109 28.76 -22.43 -8.00
C GLN A 109 28.82 -23.29 -6.73
N ASN A 110 27.98 -24.31 -6.66
CA ASN A 110 27.79 -25.13 -5.46
C ASN A 110 29.11 -25.74 -4.93
N GLU A 111 30.01 -26.19 -5.81
CA GLU A 111 31.30 -26.74 -5.42
C GLU A 111 32.27 -25.71 -4.81
N LEU A 112 32.05 -24.41 -5.08
CA LEU A 112 32.89 -23.31 -4.59
C LEU A 112 32.38 -22.66 -3.33
N VAL A 113 31.10 -22.83 -2.96
CA VAL A 113 30.49 -22.13 -1.83
C VAL A 113 31.28 -22.33 -0.54
N THR A 114 31.80 -23.52 -0.28
CA THR A 114 32.63 -23.83 0.90
C THR A 114 33.95 -23.03 0.93
N GLN A 115 34.41 -22.52 -0.22
CA GLN A 115 35.62 -21.70 -0.31
C GLN A 115 35.32 -20.20 -0.11
N GLU A 116 34.10 -19.86 0.21
CA GLU A 116 33.63 -18.48 0.45
C GLU A 116 33.97 -17.53 -0.73
N PRO A 117 33.57 -17.87 -1.97
CA PRO A 117 33.85 -17.02 -3.11
C PRO A 117 33.20 -15.65 -2.94
N LEU A 118 33.70 -14.65 -3.67
CA LEU A 118 33.19 -13.29 -3.62
C LEU A 118 31.64 -13.27 -3.69
N LEU A 119 31.01 -12.51 -2.78
CA LEU A 119 29.57 -12.33 -2.66
C LEU A 119 28.78 -13.56 -2.16
N ALA A 120 29.40 -14.67 -1.88
CA ALA A 120 28.71 -15.84 -1.30
C ALA A 120 28.31 -15.55 0.17
N SER A 121 27.13 -16.01 0.53
CA SER A 121 26.65 -16.07 1.92
C SER A 121 25.50 -17.06 2.04
N ASN A 122 24.97 -17.23 3.26
CA ASN A 122 23.71 -17.94 3.45
C ASN A 122 22.53 -17.06 3.01
N LEU A 123 22.14 -17.18 1.73
CA LEU A 123 21.10 -16.35 1.11
C LEU A 123 19.71 -16.64 1.69
N VAL A 124 19.48 -17.89 2.13
CA VAL A 124 18.20 -18.29 2.74
C VAL A 124 17.98 -17.55 4.05
N ASP A 125 18.98 -17.44 4.90
CA ASP A 125 18.89 -16.76 6.19
C ASP A 125 18.57 -15.26 6.03
N LEU A 126 19.08 -14.63 4.97
CA LEU A 126 18.79 -13.22 4.67
C LEU A 126 17.31 -13.00 4.26
N ALA A 127 16.72 -13.96 3.56
CA ALA A 127 15.38 -13.79 2.98
C ALA A 127 14.25 -14.35 3.86
N GLN A 128 14.52 -15.38 4.67
CA GLN A 128 13.47 -16.18 5.32
C GLN A 128 12.57 -15.40 6.27
N GLN A 129 13.09 -14.31 6.88
CA GLN A 129 12.31 -13.51 7.84
C GLN A 129 11.05 -12.88 7.22
N TYR A 130 11.11 -12.51 5.93
CA TYR A 130 10.03 -11.83 5.22
C TYR A 130 9.51 -12.63 4.03
N THR A 131 9.65 -13.96 4.07
CA THR A 131 9.12 -14.86 3.05
C THR A 131 8.32 -15.99 3.69
N LYS A 132 7.32 -16.48 2.96
CA LYS A 132 6.54 -17.65 3.38
C LYS A 132 7.35 -18.93 3.35
N TRP A 133 8.27 -19.00 2.41
CA TRP A 133 9.17 -20.10 2.22
C TRP A 133 10.45 -19.62 1.52
N ALA A 134 11.58 -20.07 2.03
CA ALA A 134 12.90 -19.81 1.46
C ALA A 134 13.65 -21.13 1.29
N HIS A 135 14.30 -21.32 0.14
CA HIS A 135 15.01 -22.55 -0.17
C HIS A 135 16.21 -22.29 -1.07
N GLU A 136 17.29 -23.04 -0.86
CA GLU A 136 18.40 -23.11 -1.79
C GLU A 136 18.37 -24.46 -2.50
N VAL A 137 18.43 -24.45 -3.82
CA VAL A 137 18.42 -25.65 -4.66
C VAL A 137 19.70 -26.44 -4.40
N ARG A 138 19.57 -27.69 -3.99
CA ARG A 138 20.68 -28.54 -3.57
C ARG A 138 21.23 -29.40 -4.71
N THR A 139 20.37 -29.73 -5.66
CA THR A 139 20.72 -30.53 -6.83
C THR A 139 19.97 -30.00 -8.05
N GLU A 140 20.56 -30.10 -9.21
CA GLU A 140 19.94 -29.68 -10.48
C GLU A 140 18.63 -30.43 -10.79
N GLN A 141 18.48 -31.66 -10.27
CA GLN A 141 17.30 -32.50 -10.49
C GLN A 141 16.07 -32.01 -9.75
N GLU A 142 16.26 -31.34 -8.61
CA GLU A 142 15.12 -30.80 -7.83
C GLU A 142 14.59 -29.46 -8.36
N LEU A 143 15.33 -28.77 -9.24
CA LEU A 143 15.00 -27.43 -9.72
C LEU A 143 13.54 -27.30 -10.22
N PRO A 144 13.01 -28.18 -11.10
CA PRO A 144 11.62 -28.04 -11.56
C PRO A 144 10.62 -28.19 -10.42
N MET A 145 10.85 -29.08 -9.45
CA MET A 145 9.98 -29.27 -8.29
C MET A 145 10.03 -28.07 -7.34
N VAL A 146 11.22 -27.52 -7.10
CA VAL A 146 11.41 -26.33 -6.26
C VAL A 146 10.70 -25.13 -6.87
N LEU A 147 10.82 -24.90 -8.17
CA LEU A 147 10.13 -23.82 -8.87
C LEU A 147 8.61 -23.98 -8.79
N GLN A 148 8.06 -25.17 -9.06
CA GLN A 148 6.62 -25.43 -8.91
C GLN A 148 6.13 -25.12 -7.49
N ARG A 149 6.87 -25.53 -6.48
CA ARG A 149 6.56 -25.25 -5.07
C ARG A 149 6.62 -23.75 -4.79
N ALA A 150 7.63 -23.04 -5.28
CA ALA A 150 7.79 -21.60 -5.06
C ALA A 150 6.56 -20.82 -5.56
N PHE A 151 6.14 -21.05 -6.79
CA PHE A 151 4.97 -20.39 -7.36
C PHE A 151 3.67 -20.79 -6.66
N LYS A 152 3.50 -22.07 -6.33
CA LYS A 152 2.35 -22.56 -5.57
C LYS A 152 2.27 -21.89 -4.19
N GLU A 153 3.38 -21.83 -3.44
CA GLU A 153 3.42 -21.22 -2.11
C GLU A 153 3.22 -19.70 -2.15
N ALA A 154 3.76 -19.01 -3.17
CA ALA A 154 3.54 -17.58 -3.32
C ALA A 154 2.04 -17.22 -3.48
N MET A 155 1.29 -18.05 -4.22
CA MET A 155 -0.13 -17.85 -4.49
C MET A 155 -1.05 -18.38 -3.40
N ALA A 156 -0.61 -19.38 -2.63
CA ALA A 156 -1.47 -20.01 -1.60
C ALA A 156 -1.91 -18.99 -0.54
N PRO A 157 -3.21 -18.96 -0.15
CA PRO A 157 -3.70 -18.02 0.85
C PRO A 157 -3.12 -18.25 2.27
N PRO A 158 -2.82 -17.17 3.02
CA PRO A 158 -2.60 -15.82 2.52
C PRO A 158 -1.39 -15.79 1.57
N ALA A 159 -1.52 -15.10 0.43
CA ALA A 159 -0.43 -14.97 -0.53
C ALA A 159 0.79 -14.27 0.09
N GLY A 160 1.95 -14.39 -0.51
CA GLY A 160 3.13 -13.72 0.02
C GLY A 160 4.42 -14.06 -0.73
N PRO A 161 5.52 -13.39 -0.42
CA PRO A 161 6.79 -13.59 -1.09
C PRO A 161 7.42 -14.94 -0.74
N VAL A 162 8.11 -15.51 -1.71
CA VAL A 162 8.89 -16.76 -1.64
C VAL A 162 10.28 -16.50 -2.22
N PHE A 163 11.29 -17.12 -1.64
CA PHE A 163 12.67 -16.99 -2.06
C PHE A 163 13.26 -18.32 -2.49
N VAL A 164 13.98 -18.33 -3.63
CA VAL A 164 14.72 -19.49 -4.12
C VAL A 164 16.12 -19.07 -4.55
N ALA A 165 17.13 -19.57 -3.86
CA ALA A 165 18.52 -19.48 -4.30
C ALA A 165 18.85 -20.64 -5.25
N ILE A 166 19.51 -20.34 -6.37
CA ILE A 166 19.83 -21.32 -7.39
C ILE A 166 21.32 -21.21 -7.74
N PRO A 167 22.17 -22.22 -7.43
CA PRO A 167 23.52 -22.27 -7.95
C PRO A 167 23.49 -22.12 -9.48
N TRP A 168 24.26 -21.16 -10.01
CA TRP A 168 24.10 -20.72 -11.38
C TRP A 168 24.34 -21.85 -12.41
N GLU A 169 25.27 -22.78 -12.13
CA GLU A 169 25.60 -23.90 -13.01
C GLU A 169 24.42 -24.86 -13.19
N PHE A 170 23.51 -24.97 -12.20
CA PHE A 170 22.32 -25.80 -12.33
C PHE A 170 21.37 -25.30 -13.42
N THR A 171 21.37 -24.00 -13.70
CA THR A 171 20.57 -23.42 -14.77
C THR A 171 21.10 -23.77 -16.18
N MET A 172 22.39 -24.13 -16.28
CA MET A 172 23.09 -24.41 -17.54
C MET A 172 23.15 -25.89 -17.91
N ARG A 173 22.49 -26.74 -17.15
CA ARG A 173 22.39 -28.16 -17.52
C ARG A 173 21.52 -28.32 -18.77
N GLU A 174 22.02 -29.11 -19.74
CA GLU A 174 21.22 -29.52 -20.90
C GLU A 174 20.14 -30.53 -20.46
N ILE A 175 18.89 -30.27 -20.82
CA ILE A 175 17.73 -31.12 -20.54
C ILE A 175 17.14 -31.69 -21.83
N GLY A 176 16.32 -32.72 -21.70
CA GLY A 176 15.64 -33.31 -22.85
C GLY A 176 14.72 -32.31 -23.56
N PRO A 177 14.50 -32.44 -24.87
CA PRO A 177 13.67 -31.51 -25.63
C PRO A 177 12.20 -31.49 -25.15
N ASP A 178 11.73 -32.59 -24.58
CA ASP A 178 10.36 -32.75 -24.04
C ASP A 178 10.30 -32.62 -22.51
N ASP A 179 11.44 -32.32 -21.89
CA ASP A 179 11.55 -32.17 -20.45
C ASP A 179 11.02 -30.78 -20.05
N ARG A 180 9.80 -30.73 -19.50
CA ARG A 180 9.06 -29.51 -19.19
C ARG A 180 8.41 -29.59 -17.83
N VAL A 181 8.26 -28.43 -17.20
CA VAL A 181 7.35 -28.29 -16.06
C VAL A 181 5.91 -28.30 -16.58
N LYS A 182 5.10 -29.27 -16.11
CA LYS A 182 3.73 -29.47 -16.60
C LYS A 182 2.71 -28.48 -16.02
N GLY A 183 3.12 -27.67 -15.05
CA GLY A 183 2.21 -26.72 -14.44
C GLY A 183 2.44 -26.49 -12.96
N VAL A 184 1.71 -25.52 -12.42
CA VAL A 184 1.73 -25.17 -11.00
C VAL A 184 0.35 -25.43 -10.41
N THR A 185 0.27 -26.22 -9.34
CA THR A 185 -0.99 -26.44 -8.63
C THR A 185 -1.49 -25.10 -8.05
N GLN A 186 -2.65 -24.66 -8.50
CA GLN A 186 -3.33 -23.50 -7.97
C GLN A 186 -4.31 -23.95 -6.89
N ILE A 187 -4.14 -23.38 -5.69
CA ILE A 187 -5.07 -23.62 -4.59
C ILE A 187 -6.18 -22.58 -4.70
N SER A 188 -7.44 -23.02 -4.81
CA SER A 188 -8.57 -22.10 -4.78
C SER A 188 -8.56 -21.32 -3.46
N PRO A 189 -8.58 -19.97 -3.51
CA PRO A 189 -8.69 -19.16 -2.30
C PRO A 189 -10.11 -19.17 -1.71
N HIS A 190 -11.10 -19.67 -2.44
CA HIS A 190 -12.51 -19.61 -2.08
C HIS A 190 -12.90 -20.78 -1.19
N PHE A 191 -12.88 -20.57 0.11
CA PHE A 191 -13.39 -21.50 1.11
C PHE A 191 -14.24 -20.75 2.13
N THR A 192 -15.36 -21.33 2.52
CA THR A 192 -16.25 -20.72 3.52
C THR A 192 -15.76 -21.02 4.94
N GLY A 193 -16.04 -20.11 5.87
CA GLY A 193 -15.83 -20.35 7.28
C GLY A 193 -16.74 -21.48 7.83
N ASP A 194 -16.43 -21.94 9.04
CA ASP A 194 -17.26 -22.93 9.73
C ASP A 194 -18.70 -22.43 9.90
N PRO A 195 -19.72 -23.22 9.48
CA PRO A 195 -21.12 -22.80 9.58
C PRO A 195 -21.59 -22.56 11.03
N GLY A 196 -20.99 -23.22 12.02
CA GLY A 196 -21.29 -22.99 13.44
C GLY A 196 -20.85 -21.60 13.88
N THR A 197 -19.62 -21.24 13.54
CA THR A 197 -19.05 -19.93 13.86
C THR A 197 -19.74 -18.80 13.09
N ILE A 198 -20.14 -19.05 11.83
CA ILE A 198 -20.93 -18.07 11.04
C ILE A 198 -22.28 -17.81 11.72
N ARG A 199 -22.98 -18.86 12.21
CA ARG A 199 -24.24 -18.68 12.96
C ARG A 199 -24.03 -17.92 14.27
N GLN A 200 -22.94 -18.18 14.99
CA GLN A 200 -22.58 -17.45 16.22
C GLN A 200 -22.37 -15.96 15.90
N ALA A 201 -21.56 -15.63 14.89
CA ALA A 201 -21.34 -14.26 14.45
C ALA A 201 -22.64 -13.56 14.05
N ALA A 202 -23.50 -14.23 13.26
CA ALA A 202 -24.80 -13.70 12.87
C ALA A 202 -25.69 -13.40 14.09
N ALA A 203 -25.70 -14.28 15.10
CA ALA A 203 -26.49 -14.07 16.32
C ALA A 203 -25.99 -12.88 17.15
N LEU A 204 -24.68 -12.63 17.19
CA LEU A 204 -24.08 -11.46 17.84
C LEU A 204 -24.44 -10.17 17.09
N LEU A 205 -24.21 -10.14 15.76
CA LEU A 205 -24.53 -8.99 14.91
C LEU A 205 -26.03 -8.64 14.95
N SER A 206 -26.92 -9.64 14.99
CA SER A 206 -28.37 -9.41 15.08
C SER A 206 -28.82 -8.77 16.40
N LYS A 207 -27.99 -8.83 17.44
CA LYS A 207 -28.27 -8.23 18.75
C LYS A 207 -27.62 -6.87 18.94
N ALA A 208 -26.75 -6.47 18.01
CA ALA A 208 -26.01 -5.23 18.11
C ALA A 208 -26.94 -4.01 18.17
N LYS A 209 -26.63 -3.08 19.06
CA LYS A 209 -27.35 -1.79 19.19
C LYS A 209 -26.70 -0.73 18.31
N ASN A 210 -25.39 -0.70 18.30
CA ASN A 210 -24.58 0.25 17.53
C ASN A 210 -23.35 -0.46 16.93
N PRO A 211 -23.53 -1.28 15.88
CA PRO A 211 -22.44 -2.04 15.25
C PRO A 211 -21.50 -1.13 14.47
N LEU A 212 -20.22 -1.53 14.41
CA LEU A 212 -19.15 -0.92 13.62
C LEU A 212 -18.51 -1.99 12.73
N ILE A 213 -18.13 -1.63 11.50
CA ILE A 213 -17.36 -2.48 10.60
C ILE A 213 -15.98 -1.87 10.37
N ILE A 214 -14.93 -2.66 10.56
CA ILE A 214 -13.58 -2.31 10.16
C ILE A 214 -13.21 -3.16 8.94
N ALA A 215 -13.05 -2.50 7.80
CA ALA A 215 -12.67 -3.12 6.53
C ALA A 215 -11.16 -3.11 6.34
N GLY A 216 -10.54 -4.27 6.41
CA GLY A 216 -9.11 -4.45 6.16
C GLY A 216 -8.79 -4.83 4.72
N ASP A 217 -7.50 -4.88 4.40
CA ASP A 217 -6.98 -5.07 3.04
C ASP A 217 -7.45 -6.37 2.37
N ALA A 218 -7.71 -7.42 3.15
CA ALA A 218 -8.20 -8.67 2.57
C ALA A 218 -9.59 -8.54 1.94
N VAL A 219 -10.40 -7.51 2.29
CA VAL A 219 -11.67 -7.20 1.62
C VAL A 219 -11.41 -6.74 0.18
N GLY A 220 -10.45 -5.82 0.01
CA GLY A 220 -10.05 -5.35 -1.30
C GLY A 220 -9.42 -6.45 -2.15
N TYR A 221 -8.56 -7.29 -1.56
CA TYR A 221 -7.92 -8.41 -2.25
C TYR A 221 -8.92 -9.47 -2.72
N ALA A 222 -9.94 -9.75 -1.91
CA ALA A 222 -11.01 -10.67 -2.26
C ALA A 222 -12.03 -10.07 -3.24
N ASN A 223 -11.95 -8.77 -3.54
CA ASN A 223 -12.96 -8.04 -4.31
C ASN A 223 -14.37 -8.26 -3.74
N ALA A 224 -14.51 -8.05 -2.42
CA ALA A 224 -15.72 -8.35 -1.64
C ALA A 224 -16.51 -7.08 -1.24
N TRP A 225 -16.38 -6.00 -2.01
CA TRP A 225 -17.12 -4.76 -1.75
C TRP A 225 -18.63 -4.94 -1.74
N PRO A 226 -19.26 -5.56 -2.78
CA PRO A 226 -20.70 -5.72 -2.82
C PRO A 226 -21.26 -6.49 -1.63
N GLU A 227 -20.55 -7.53 -1.21
CA GLU A 227 -20.94 -8.38 -0.09
C GLU A 227 -20.84 -7.62 1.25
N LEU A 228 -19.82 -6.75 1.38
CA LEU A 228 -19.65 -5.93 2.58
C LEU A 228 -20.60 -4.75 2.63
N GLN A 229 -20.89 -4.10 1.48
CA GLN A 229 -21.92 -3.06 1.37
C GLN A 229 -23.31 -3.60 1.77
N ASP A 230 -23.64 -4.80 1.31
CA ASP A 230 -24.88 -5.48 1.68
C ASP A 230 -24.95 -5.72 3.20
N LEU A 231 -23.86 -6.16 3.85
CA LEU A 231 -23.81 -6.31 5.30
C LEU A 231 -23.96 -4.97 6.03
N ALA A 232 -23.27 -3.94 5.56
CA ALA A 232 -23.34 -2.59 6.14
C ALA A 232 -24.77 -2.05 6.11
N GLU A 233 -25.49 -2.23 4.99
CA GLU A 233 -26.91 -1.85 4.86
C GLU A 233 -27.81 -2.64 5.83
N ILE A 234 -27.64 -3.97 5.91
CA ILE A 234 -28.43 -4.82 6.81
C ILE A 234 -28.23 -4.42 8.27
N LEU A 235 -27.00 -4.11 8.66
CA LEU A 235 -26.66 -3.73 10.04
C LEU A 235 -26.99 -2.26 10.35
N GLY A 236 -27.02 -1.39 9.34
CA GLY A 236 -26.97 0.06 9.55
C GLY A 236 -25.68 0.45 10.24
N ALA A 237 -24.55 -0.06 9.79
CA ALA A 237 -23.26 0.11 10.44
C ALA A 237 -22.33 1.01 9.62
N PRO A 238 -21.64 1.97 10.25
CA PRO A 238 -20.56 2.70 9.60
C PRO A 238 -19.41 1.74 9.26
N VAL A 239 -18.70 2.05 8.17
CA VAL A 239 -17.54 1.29 7.71
C VAL A 239 -16.31 2.19 7.74
N LEU A 240 -15.34 1.81 8.55
CA LEU A 240 -14.03 2.42 8.60
C LEU A 240 -13.01 1.51 7.93
N LEU A 241 -12.09 2.10 7.18
CA LEU A 241 -10.96 1.36 6.65
C LEU A 241 -9.92 1.16 7.75
N GLN A 242 -9.13 0.10 7.64
CA GLN A 242 -7.95 -0.05 8.51
C GLN A 242 -6.98 1.10 8.30
N THR A 243 -6.22 1.46 9.32
CA THR A 243 -5.14 2.45 9.21
C THR A 243 -4.10 1.98 8.19
N PHE A 244 -3.68 2.87 7.28
CA PHE A 244 -2.76 2.55 6.18
C PHE A 244 -3.26 1.41 5.28
N SER A 245 -4.47 1.53 4.79
CA SER A 245 -5.01 0.61 3.78
C SER A 245 -4.12 0.57 2.54
N SER A 246 -3.69 -0.62 2.14
CA SER A 246 -2.84 -0.79 0.96
C SER A 246 -3.61 -0.88 -0.36
N VAL A 247 -4.92 -1.07 -0.28
CA VAL A 247 -5.88 -1.06 -1.41
C VAL A 247 -7.17 -0.38 -0.98
N ALA A 248 -8.04 -0.09 -1.95
CA ALA A 248 -9.39 0.36 -1.62
C ALA A 248 -10.20 -0.82 -1.06
N ASN A 249 -10.61 -0.70 0.21
CA ASN A 249 -11.29 -1.77 0.95
C ASN A 249 -12.81 -1.61 1.00
N PHE A 250 -13.29 -0.41 0.67
CA PHE A 250 -14.72 -0.10 0.60
C PHE A 250 -14.91 1.11 -0.32
N PRO A 251 -16.01 1.20 -1.08
CA PRO A 251 -16.23 2.32 -1.99
C PRO A 251 -16.50 3.62 -1.22
N ASN A 252 -15.81 4.69 -1.61
CA ASN A 252 -15.87 5.98 -0.91
C ASN A 252 -17.09 6.84 -1.28
N ASP A 253 -17.89 6.41 -2.25
CA ASP A 253 -19.19 6.99 -2.60
C ASP A 253 -20.38 6.33 -1.86
N ASP A 254 -20.13 5.30 -1.07
CA ASP A 254 -21.13 4.70 -0.19
C ASP A 254 -21.28 5.51 1.09
N TYR A 255 -22.50 5.80 1.49
CA TYR A 255 -22.79 6.62 2.68
C TYR A 255 -22.39 5.96 4.01
N HIS A 256 -22.12 4.63 4.02
CA HIS A 256 -21.56 3.95 5.19
C HIS A 256 -20.06 4.20 5.34
N TRP A 257 -19.35 4.60 4.27
CA TRP A 257 -17.92 4.87 4.32
C TRP A 257 -17.63 6.08 5.22
N GLN A 258 -16.76 5.91 6.22
CA GLN A 258 -16.40 6.93 7.19
C GLN A 258 -14.90 7.25 7.22
N GLY A 259 -14.13 6.83 6.21
CA GLY A 259 -12.68 7.06 6.13
C GLY A 259 -11.86 5.95 6.77
N GLU A 260 -10.65 6.27 7.21
CA GLU A 260 -9.74 5.33 7.88
C GLU A 260 -9.77 5.46 9.40
N LEU A 261 -9.45 4.36 10.10
CA LEU A 261 -9.16 4.39 11.53
C LEU A 261 -7.97 5.33 11.82
N PRO A 262 -8.05 6.14 12.87
CA PRO A 262 -6.92 6.96 13.30
C PRO A 262 -5.68 6.12 13.61
N GLY A 263 -4.49 6.69 13.39
CA GLY A 263 -3.21 6.04 13.71
C GLY A 263 -2.82 6.09 15.20
N THR A 264 -3.67 6.63 16.08
CA THR A 264 -3.38 6.80 17.51
C THR A 264 -4.27 5.94 18.39
N GLN A 265 -3.76 5.52 19.55
CA GLN A 265 -4.52 4.71 20.52
C GLN A 265 -5.81 5.41 20.96
N SER A 266 -5.71 6.64 21.38
CA SER A 266 -6.86 7.41 21.87
C SER A 266 -7.89 7.68 20.79
N GLY A 267 -7.46 7.97 19.55
CA GLY A 267 -8.38 8.12 18.42
C GLY A 267 -9.12 6.83 18.08
N MET A 268 -8.44 5.67 18.14
CA MET A 268 -9.09 4.37 17.97
C MET A 268 -10.07 4.07 19.11
N GLN A 269 -9.65 4.26 20.37
CA GLN A 269 -10.52 4.06 21.54
C GLN A 269 -11.77 4.89 21.46
N ALA A 270 -11.66 6.19 21.11
CA ALA A 270 -12.78 7.08 20.94
C ALA A 270 -13.83 6.56 19.94
N ILE A 271 -13.38 5.96 18.84
CA ILE A 271 -14.29 5.36 17.86
C ILE A 271 -14.99 4.14 18.44
N PHE A 272 -14.24 3.25 19.08
CA PHE A 272 -14.82 2.00 19.58
C PHE A 272 -15.75 2.20 20.78
N GLU A 273 -15.50 3.21 21.64
CA GLU A 273 -16.33 3.49 22.83
C GLU A 273 -17.80 3.76 22.51
N ASP A 274 -18.10 4.30 21.33
CA ASP A 274 -19.47 4.56 20.90
C ASP A 274 -20.19 3.32 20.33
N HIS A 275 -19.50 2.16 20.25
CA HIS A 275 -20.01 0.96 19.62
C HIS A 275 -20.03 -0.24 20.57
N ASP A 276 -21.06 -1.10 20.44
CA ASP A 276 -21.20 -2.31 21.26
C ASP A 276 -20.69 -3.59 20.56
N VAL A 277 -20.58 -3.56 19.23
CA VAL A 277 -20.10 -4.67 18.42
C VAL A 277 -19.18 -4.14 17.33
N ALA A 278 -17.98 -4.70 17.21
CA ALA A 278 -17.03 -4.45 16.13
C ALA A 278 -16.87 -5.68 15.25
N PHE A 279 -17.25 -5.58 13.98
CA PHE A 279 -16.99 -6.60 12.97
C PHE A 279 -15.70 -6.28 12.23
N LEU A 280 -14.68 -7.07 12.49
CA LEU A 280 -13.29 -6.89 12.03
C LEU A 280 -13.07 -7.82 10.83
N VAL A 281 -13.28 -7.30 9.62
CA VAL A 281 -13.25 -8.10 8.39
C VAL A 281 -11.98 -7.84 7.59
N GLY A 282 -11.18 -8.88 7.39
CA GLY A 282 -9.93 -8.79 6.64
C GLY A 282 -8.88 -7.85 7.24
N TRP A 283 -9.03 -7.49 8.49
CA TRP A 283 -8.15 -6.57 9.20
C TRP A 283 -6.92 -7.29 9.75
N GLY A 284 -5.73 -6.80 9.41
CA GLY A 284 -4.46 -7.34 9.88
C GLY A 284 -4.13 -7.03 11.34
N CYS A 285 -5.09 -6.55 12.13
CA CYS A 285 -4.93 -6.19 13.54
C CYS A 285 -3.67 -5.37 13.81
N GLN A 286 -3.39 -4.41 12.94
CA GLN A 286 -2.30 -3.48 13.18
C GLN A 286 -2.68 -2.64 14.39
N ALA A 287 -1.89 -2.75 15.44
CA ALA A 287 -1.91 -1.79 16.52
C ALA A 287 -1.48 -0.42 15.96
N GLN A 288 -1.40 0.53 16.79
CA GLN A 288 -1.03 1.91 16.51
C GLN A 288 0.13 2.06 15.50
N VAL A 289 0.09 3.11 14.72
CA VAL A 289 1.14 3.40 13.75
C VAL A 289 2.36 4.00 14.42
N THR A 290 2.17 4.96 15.33
CA THR A 290 3.25 5.58 16.10
C THR A 290 2.81 5.79 17.54
N VAL A 291 3.58 5.26 18.49
CA VAL A 291 3.39 5.50 19.92
C VAL A 291 4.73 5.74 20.56
N PHE A 292 4.97 6.96 20.97
CA PHE A 292 6.19 7.29 21.73
C PHE A 292 6.06 6.99 23.21
N LYS A 293 4.82 6.91 23.74
CA LYS A 293 4.57 6.46 25.10
C LYS A 293 3.29 5.63 25.15
N TYR A 294 3.44 4.33 25.40
CA TYR A 294 2.32 3.41 25.57
C TYR A 294 1.80 3.49 27.01
N THR A 295 0.51 3.78 27.16
CA THR A 295 -0.12 3.91 28.49
C THR A 295 -0.69 2.62 29.04
N GLY A 296 -0.66 1.55 28.25
CA GLY A 296 -1.32 0.29 28.57
C GLY A 296 -2.79 0.28 28.16
N GLY A 297 -3.37 -0.90 28.20
CA GLY A 297 -4.77 -1.11 27.83
C GLY A 297 -4.98 -1.40 26.34
N PRO A 298 -6.13 -2.00 26.02
CA PRO A 298 -6.47 -2.39 24.66
C PRO A 298 -6.90 -1.21 23.81
N LEU A 299 -6.68 -1.30 22.47
CA LEU A 299 -7.23 -0.33 21.52
C LEU A 299 -8.74 -0.41 21.41
N ILE A 300 -9.26 -1.64 21.51
CA ILE A 300 -10.70 -1.90 21.51
C ILE A 300 -11.11 -2.11 22.96
N PRO A 301 -12.03 -1.30 23.50
CA PRO A 301 -12.51 -1.45 24.88
C PRO A 301 -13.04 -2.87 25.16
N PRO A 302 -12.83 -3.44 26.37
CA PRO A 302 -13.20 -4.80 26.68
C PRO A 302 -14.69 -5.13 26.63
N ASP A 303 -15.53 -4.13 26.70
CA ASP A 303 -17.01 -4.22 26.63
C ASP A 303 -17.52 -4.21 25.18
N VAL A 304 -16.66 -3.97 24.20
CA VAL A 304 -16.99 -4.08 22.76
C VAL A 304 -16.86 -5.52 22.30
N THR A 305 -17.97 -6.14 21.92
CA THR A 305 -17.98 -7.49 21.33
C THR A 305 -17.23 -7.51 20.00
N GLN A 306 -16.20 -8.34 19.89
CA GLN A 306 -15.38 -8.42 18.68
C GLN A 306 -15.70 -9.68 17.89
N ILE A 307 -15.91 -9.52 16.58
CA ILE A 307 -16.17 -10.60 15.63
C ILE A 307 -15.14 -10.49 14.50
N TYR A 308 -14.42 -11.58 14.24
CA TYR A 308 -13.39 -11.63 13.19
C TYR A 308 -13.86 -12.43 11.98
N LEU A 309 -13.54 -11.96 10.79
CA LEU A 309 -13.55 -12.74 9.55
C LEU A 309 -12.25 -12.47 8.78
N SER A 310 -11.44 -13.50 8.59
CA SER A 310 -10.17 -13.37 7.83
C SER A 310 -9.77 -14.72 7.23
N ASN A 311 -9.00 -14.66 6.15
CA ASN A 311 -8.30 -15.81 5.56
C ASN A 311 -6.88 -16.00 6.13
N SER A 312 -6.52 -15.24 7.17
CA SER A 312 -5.24 -15.31 7.87
C SER A 312 -5.46 -15.71 9.32
N THR A 313 -5.04 -16.91 9.68
CA THR A 313 -5.08 -17.38 11.08
C THR A 313 -4.15 -16.59 12.00
N TRP A 314 -3.10 -15.97 11.44
CA TRP A 314 -2.20 -15.11 12.19
C TRP A 314 -2.88 -13.84 12.69
N ASP A 315 -3.81 -13.29 11.91
CA ASP A 315 -4.44 -12.00 12.22
C ASP A 315 -5.65 -12.15 13.15
N ILE A 316 -6.35 -13.27 13.08
CA ILE A 316 -7.53 -13.51 13.90
C ILE A 316 -7.14 -13.60 15.38
N GLY A 317 -7.67 -12.67 16.18
CA GLY A 317 -7.54 -12.70 17.64
C GLY A 317 -6.11 -12.57 18.18
N LYS A 318 -5.12 -12.17 17.38
CA LYS A 318 -3.72 -12.12 17.84
C LYS A 318 -3.45 -11.08 18.92
N ASN A 319 -4.21 -9.99 18.95
CA ASN A 319 -4.04 -8.90 19.91
C ASN A 319 -5.20 -8.82 20.91
N TYR A 320 -6.41 -9.15 20.50
CA TYR A 320 -7.61 -9.00 21.30
C TYR A 320 -8.51 -10.21 21.17
N TYR A 321 -9.23 -10.52 22.25
CA TYR A 321 -10.19 -11.61 22.28
C TYR A 321 -11.39 -11.35 21.36
N GLY A 322 -11.82 -12.36 20.60
CA GLY A 322 -13.02 -12.31 19.77
C GLY A 322 -14.05 -13.34 20.20
N GLU A 323 -15.28 -12.91 20.36
CA GLU A 323 -16.42 -13.79 20.69
C GLU A 323 -16.77 -14.74 19.56
N ALA A 324 -16.49 -14.34 18.31
CA ALA A 324 -16.59 -15.20 17.14
C ALA A 324 -15.41 -14.95 16.20
N ALA A 325 -14.79 -16.04 15.75
CA ALA A 325 -13.59 -15.99 14.90
C ALA A 325 -13.78 -16.88 13.67
N ILE A 326 -14.12 -16.27 12.54
CA ILE A 326 -14.39 -16.96 11.28
C ILE A 326 -13.11 -17.02 10.46
N PHE A 327 -12.53 -18.19 10.28
CA PHE A 327 -11.47 -18.43 9.31
C PHE A 327 -12.11 -18.84 7.98
N GLY A 328 -12.04 -17.95 6.99
CA GLY A 328 -12.65 -18.16 5.69
C GLY A 328 -12.29 -17.08 4.68
N ASP A 329 -12.46 -17.38 3.40
CA ASP A 329 -12.42 -16.36 2.35
C ASP A 329 -13.57 -15.36 2.54
N ILE A 330 -13.27 -14.09 2.42
CA ILE A 330 -14.21 -13.02 2.76
C ILE A 330 -15.37 -13.02 1.77
N LYS A 331 -15.07 -13.08 0.47
CA LYS A 331 -16.09 -13.04 -0.58
C LYS A 331 -17.02 -14.26 -0.56
N ALA A 332 -16.48 -15.43 -0.26
CA ALA A 332 -17.26 -16.66 -0.16
C ALA A 332 -18.09 -16.74 1.13
N THR A 333 -17.62 -16.10 2.22
CA THR A 333 -18.23 -16.24 3.56
C THR A 333 -19.29 -15.18 3.83
N LEU A 334 -19.06 -13.91 3.40
CA LEU A 334 -19.99 -12.81 3.67
C LEU A 334 -21.43 -13.09 3.22
N PRO A 335 -21.71 -13.65 2.03
CA PRO A 335 -23.09 -13.93 1.62
C PRO A 335 -23.83 -14.85 2.61
N LEU A 336 -23.14 -15.85 3.16
CA LEU A 336 -23.73 -16.77 4.12
C LEU A 336 -24.07 -16.08 5.46
N LEU A 337 -23.17 -15.17 5.88
CA LEU A 337 -23.37 -14.34 7.07
C LEU A 337 -24.55 -13.36 6.84
N ASN A 338 -24.55 -12.68 5.70
CA ASN A 338 -25.57 -11.70 5.31
C ASN A 338 -26.96 -12.34 5.31
N ASP A 339 -27.11 -13.54 4.74
CA ASP A 339 -28.38 -14.26 4.70
C ASP A 339 -28.92 -14.61 6.10
N LEU A 340 -28.03 -14.90 7.04
CA LEU A 340 -28.43 -15.19 8.41
C LEU A 340 -28.83 -13.93 9.18
N VAL A 341 -28.05 -12.84 9.06
CA VAL A 341 -28.36 -11.55 9.73
C VAL A 341 -29.61 -10.93 9.13
N ARG A 342 -29.85 -11.04 7.83
CA ARG A 342 -31.04 -10.52 7.14
C ARG A 342 -32.34 -11.15 7.66
N LYS A 343 -32.31 -12.39 8.14
CA LYS A 343 -33.48 -13.03 8.76
C LYS A 343 -33.88 -12.37 10.08
N ASN A 344 -32.91 -11.84 10.81
CA ASN A 344 -33.12 -11.15 12.08
C ASN A 344 -32.20 -9.92 12.16
N PRO A 345 -32.47 -8.83 11.40
CA PRO A 345 -31.62 -7.66 11.40
C PRO A 345 -31.64 -6.96 12.76
N PRO A 346 -30.55 -6.30 13.17
CA PRO A 346 -30.50 -5.61 14.43
C PRO A 346 -31.49 -4.45 14.49
N LYS A 347 -32.05 -4.22 15.66
CA LYS A 347 -33.01 -3.12 15.88
C LYS A 347 -32.33 -1.78 15.58
N GLY A 348 -33.08 -0.86 14.96
CA GLY A 348 -32.58 0.48 14.65
C GLY A 348 -31.72 0.60 13.40
N ALA A 349 -31.43 -0.47 12.67
CA ALA A 349 -30.61 -0.43 11.44
C ALA A 349 -31.11 0.62 10.43
N SER A 350 -32.42 0.64 10.14
CA SER A 350 -33.01 1.63 9.25
C SER A 350 -32.85 3.08 9.74
N SER A 351 -32.96 3.31 11.05
CA SER A 351 -32.74 4.64 11.63
C SER A 351 -31.28 5.08 11.51
N ARG A 352 -30.33 4.17 11.79
CA ARG A 352 -28.89 4.45 11.64
C ARG A 352 -28.53 4.76 10.19
N ASN A 353 -29.04 3.96 9.22
CA ASN A 353 -28.87 4.23 7.78
C ASN A 353 -29.40 5.62 7.40
N LYS A 354 -30.57 6.00 7.89
CA LYS A 354 -31.12 7.34 7.65
C LYS A 354 -30.23 8.45 8.22
N THR A 355 -29.70 8.26 9.41
CA THR A 355 -28.76 9.22 10.05
C THR A 355 -27.49 9.37 9.23
N MET A 356 -26.86 8.24 8.81
CA MET A 356 -25.65 8.27 7.98
C MET A 356 -25.88 8.95 6.62
N ARG A 357 -27.00 8.66 5.94
CA ARG A 357 -27.37 9.35 4.68
C ARG A 357 -27.55 10.86 4.89
N SER A 358 -28.11 11.27 6.01
CA SER A 358 -28.26 12.71 6.33
C SER A 358 -26.90 13.36 6.65
N GLY A 359 -25.99 12.63 7.30
CA GLY A 359 -24.64 13.08 7.61
C GLY A 359 -23.76 13.28 6.38
N ASP A 360 -24.04 12.57 5.30
CA ASP A 360 -23.26 12.66 4.05
C ASP A 360 -23.28 14.06 3.44
N ALA A 361 -24.42 14.75 3.48
CA ALA A 361 -24.53 16.13 2.99
C ALA A 361 -23.70 17.12 3.86
N ALA A 362 -23.67 16.91 5.18
CA ALA A 362 -22.84 17.72 6.07
C ALA A 362 -21.34 17.48 5.81
N ARG A 363 -20.94 16.22 5.65
CA ARG A 363 -19.58 15.84 5.27
C ARG A 363 -19.15 16.50 3.96
N ALA A 364 -19.98 16.41 2.91
CA ALA A 364 -19.72 17.04 1.63
C ALA A 364 -19.57 18.57 1.75
N LYS A 365 -20.39 19.21 2.60
CA LYS A 365 -20.27 20.64 2.90
C LYS A 365 -18.93 20.97 3.57
N ASN A 366 -18.53 20.19 4.58
CA ASN A 366 -17.27 20.42 5.30
C ASN A 366 -16.06 20.34 4.34
N TRP A 367 -16.03 19.34 3.45
CA TRP A 367 -14.99 19.23 2.44
C TRP A 367 -15.03 20.38 1.42
N THR A 368 -16.20 20.86 1.03
CA THR A 368 -16.36 22.03 0.15
C THR A 368 -15.82 23.29 0.83
N ASP A 369 -16.14 23.49 2.10
CA ASP A 369 -15.67 24.65 2.89
C ASP A 369 -14.13 24.57 3.09
N TYR A 370 -13.59 23.37 3.34
CA TYR A 370 -12.15 23.13 3.43
C TYR A 370 -11.41 23.45 2.12
N LEU A 371 -11.93 22.98 0.99
CA LEU A 371 -11.41 23.32 -0.33
C LEU A 371 -11.46 24.83 -0.60
N ALA A 372 -12.55 25.49 -0.24
CA ALA A 372 -12.70 26.93 -0.43
C ALA A 372 -11.67 27.74 0.39
N LYS A 373 -11.29 27.26 1.57
CA LYS A 373 -10.17 27.83 2.35
C LYS A 373 -8.83 27.57 1.67
N ALA A 374 -8.59 26.33 1.22
CA ALA A 374 -7.36 25.94 0.53
C ALA A 374 -7.11 26.73 -0.76
N MET A 375 -8.16 27.02 -1.53
CA MET A 375 -8.08 27.82 -2.76
C MET A 375 -7.68 29.29 -2.51
N LYS A 376 -7.83 29.78 -1.29
CA LYS A 376 -7.42 31.14 -0.89
C LYS A 376 -6.07 31.15 -0.16
N ALA A 377 -5.51 30.00 0.13
CA ALA A 377 -4.22 29.88 0.80
C ALA A 377 -3.08 30.37 -0.10
N LYS A 378 -1.95 30.72 0.51
CA LYS A 378 -0.73 31.12 -0.21
C LYS A 378 -0.10 29.91 -0.88
N ASP A 379 0.02 28.82 -0.14
CA ASP A 379 0.66 27.59 -0.58
C ASP A 379 -0.39 26.52 -0.92
N ILE A 380 -0.02 25.54 -1.72
CA ILE A 380 -0.92 24.48 -2.16
C ILE A 380 -1.23 23.53 -0.99
N TRP A 381 -2.50 23.18 -0.78
CA TRP A 381 -2.90 22.08 0.09
C TRP A 381 -3.23 20.85 -0.74
N ALA A 382 -3.05 19.65 -0.20
CA ALA A 382 -3.30 18.39 -0.91
C ALA A 382 -4.73 18.28 -1.46
N VAL A 383 -5.72 18.87 -0.79
CA VAL A 383 -7.11 18.92 -1.25
C VAL A 383 -7.29 19.60 -2.60
N VAL A 384 -6.49 20.61 -2.91
CA VAL A 384 -6.53 21.31 -4.21
C VAL A 384 -6.05 20.39 -5.33
N ILE A 385 -5.00 19.59 -5.05
CA ILE A 385 -4.45 18.60 -5.99
C ILE A 385 -5.47 17.49 -6.23
N ALA A 386 -6.02 16.93 -5.16
CA ALA A 386 -7.01 15.85 -5.23
C ALA A 386 -8.28 16.28 -5.99
N HIS A 387 -8.77 17.50 -5.72
CA HIS A 387 -9.93 18.06 -6.42
C HIS A 387 -9.65 18.31 -7.91
N ALA A 388 -8.46 18.83 -8.26
CA ALA A 388 -8.08 19.04 -9.64
C ALA A 388 -7.95 17.74 -10.42
N LEU A 389 -7.37 16.69 -9.80
CA LEU A 389 -7.31 15.34 -10.38
C LEU A 389 -8.70 14.78 -10.61
N ARG A 390 -9.61 14.88 -9.62
CA ARG A 390 -10.99 14.45 -9.76
C ARG A 390 -11.67 15.13 -10.93
N GLY A 391 -11.53 16.45 -11.07
CA GLY A 391 -12.08 17.20 -12.19
C GLY A 391 -11.59 16.69 -13.55
N CYS A 392 -10.28 16.39 -13.68
CA CYS A 392 -9.72 15.81 -14.91
C CYS A 392 -10.27 14.40 -15.19
N ILE A 393 -10.39 13.56 -14.17
CA ILE A 393 -10.93 12.20 -14.30
C ILE A 393 -12.38 12.24 -14.80
N ASP A 394 -13.19 13.12 -14.23
CA ASP A 394 -14.61 13.26 -14.58
C ASP A 394 -14.78 13.84 -15.99
N GLU A 395 -14.06 14.93 -16.34
CA GLU A 395 -14.11 15.56 -17.65
C GLU A 395 -13.69 14.60 -18.76
N LEU A 396 -12.67 13.78 -18.52
CA LEU A 396 -12.12 12.81 -19.48
C LEU A 396 -12.76 11.42 -19.39
N LYS A 397 -13.73 11.22 -18.47
CA LYS A 397 -14.43 9.93 -18.22
C LYS A 397 -13.46 8.78 -17.92
N LEU A 398 -12.46 9.03 -17.09
CA LEU A 398 -11.37 8.09 -16.79
C LEU A 398 -11.62 7.23 -15.54
N ALA A 399 -12.75 7.32 -14.85
CA ALA A 399 -12.97 6.62 -13.59
C ALA A 399 -12.69 5.10 -13.68
N LYS A 400 -13.04 4.44 -14.77
CA LYS A 400 -12.74 3.01 -15.03
C LYS A 400 -11.32 2.74 -15.52
N LYS A 401 -10.57 3.79 -15.86
CA LYS A 401 -9.22 3.73 -16.45
C LYS A 401 -8.23 4.53 -15.63
N PHE A 402 -8.44 4.63 -14.33
CA PHE A 402 -7.63 5.39 -13.39
C PHE A 402 -7.02 4.48 -12.34
N VAL A 403 -5.74 4.66 -12.08
CA VAL A 403 -5.00 4.01 -10.99
C VAL A 403 -4.21 5.06 -10.24
N TYR A 404 -4.39 5.09 -8.94
CA TYR A 404 -3.70 5.99 -8.02
C TYR A 404 -2.75 5.21 -7.12
N VAL A 405 -1.47 5.57 -7.14
CA VAL A 405 -0.42 4.98 -6.31
C VAL A 405 0.06 6.02 -5.31
N HIS A 406 -0.14 5.73 -4.04
CA HIS A 406 -0.01 6.70 -2.96
C HIS A 406 1.20 6.45 -2.06
N GLU A 407 1.99 7.51 -1.85
CA GLU A 407 3.05 7.61 -0.82
C GLU A 407 3.26 9.07 -0.36
N ALA A 408 2.23 9.91 -0.47
CA ALA A 408 2.22 11.25 0.09
C ALA A 408 1.79 11.19 1.55
N VAL A 409 2.66 10.69 2.40
CA VAL A 409 2.42 10.15 3.76
C VAL A 409 1.72 11.13 4.70
N SER A 410 1.98 12.44 4.57
CA SER A 410 1.48 13.45 5.53
C SER A 410 0.01 13.83 5.32
N ASP A 411 -0.60 13.52 4.16
CA ASP A 411 -1.93 14.05 3.83
C ASP A 411 -2.73 13.14 2.88
N PRO A 412 -3.10 11.91 3.30
CA PRO A 412 -3.82 10.96 2.46
C PRO A 412 -5.32 11.26 2.31
N ALA A 413 -5.95 11.85 3.33
CA ALA A 413 -7.40 11.98 3.43
C ALA A 413 -8.06 12.73 2.25
N PRO A 414 -7.51 13.84 1.72
CA PRO A 414 -8.07 14.50 0.54
C PRO A 414 -8.14 13.61 -0.70
N PHE A 415 -7.12 12.79 -0.93
CA PHE A 415 -7.09 11.89 -2.07
C PHE A 415 -8.09 10.75 -1.90
N GLN A 416 -8.22 10.20 -0.70
CA GLN A 416 -9.21 9.17 -0.38
C GLN A 416 -10.65 9.69 -0.51
N TYR A 417 -10.90 10.95 -0.19
CA TYR A 417 -12.21 11.55 -0.30
C TYR A 417 -12.59 11.93 -1.73
N TYR A 418 -11.70 12.61 -2.47
CA TYR A 418 -12.04 13.15 -3.79
C TYR A 418 -11.89 12.17 -4.93
N LEU A 419 -10.90 11.25 -4.89
CA LEU A 419 -10.65 10.35 -6.03
C LEU A 419 -11.71 9.25 -6.11
N PRO A 420 -12.06 8.79 -7.34
CA PRO A 420 -13.18 7.89 -7.54
C PRO A 420 -12.83 6.43 -7.23
N PHE A 421 -12.81 6.06 -5.96
CA PHE A 421 -12.70 4.67 -5.50
C PHE A 421 -14.11 4.11 -5.28
N THR A 422 -14.87 4.01 -6.36
CA THR A 422 -16.30 3.70 -6.38
C THR A 422 -16.57 2.40 -7.10
N ASN A 423 -17.78 1.86 -6.97
CA ASN A 423 -18.20 0.67 -7.73
C ASN A 423 -18.12 0.87 -9.25
N GLU A 424 -18.16 2.11 -9.73
CA GLU A 424 -18.02 2.45 -11.15
C GLU A 424 -16.56 2.54 -11.61
N SER A 425 -15.61 2.66 -10.67
CA SER A 425 -14.19 2.70 -10.98
C SER A 425 -13.64 1.31 -11.32
N ALA A 426 -12.35 1.20 -11.61
CA ALA A 426 -11.67 -0.08 -11.85
C ALA A 426 -11.53 -0.93 -10.57
N ALA A 427 -12.33 -0.67 -9.57
CA ALA A 427 -12.56 -1.22 -8.23
C ALA A 427 -11.34 -1.95 -7.66
N PRO A 428 -11.15 -2.61 -6.61
CA PRO A 428 -10.08 -2.34 -5.66
C PRO A 428 -8.68 -2.09 -6.25
N ILE A 429 -8.51 -2.32 -7.56
CA ILE A 429 -7.25 -2.04 -8.30
C ILE A 429 -7.05 -0.56 -8.67
N SER A 430 -7.94 0.33 -8.27
CA SER A 430 -7.82 1.78 -8.55
C SER A 430 -6.98 2.54 -7.52
N TYR A 431 -6.71 1.97 -6.35
CA TYR A 431 -5.92 2.56 -5.26
C TYR A 431 -4.87 1.60 -4.74
N TYR A 432 -3.64 2.08 -4.62
CA TYR A 432 -2.53 1.33 -4.04
C TYR A 432 -1.72 2.20 -3.08
N CYS A 433 -1.42 1.65 -1.91
CA CYS A 433 -0.52 2.23 -0.91
C CYS A 433 0.38 1.15 -0.32
N VAL A 434 1.40 1.53 0.42
CA VAL A 434 2.33 0.61 1.05
C VAL A 434 1.89 0.25 2.47
N ALA A 435 1.61 -1.03 2.74
CA ALA A 435 1.20 -1.49 4.08
C ALA A 435 2.37 -1.61 5.08
N GLY A 436 3.60 -1.77 4.60
CA GLY A 436 4.78 -1.97 5.47
C GLY A 436 5.44 -0.67 5.94
N GLY A 437 5.21 0.45 5.25
CA GLY A 437 5.77 1.75 5.61
C GLY A 437 7.24 1.96 5.23
N SER A 438 7.89 1.02 4.52
CA SER A 438 9.23 1.24 3.97
C SER A 438 9.14 2.16 2.76
N LEU A 439 9.69 3.38 2.89
CA LEU A 439 9.56 4.45 1.89
C LEU A 439 10.31 4.15 0.59
N GLY A 440 9.88 4.81 -0.50
CA GLY A 440 10.42 4.64 -1.84
C GLY A 440 9.75 3.50 -2.63
N TRP A 441 8.56 3.06 -2.21
CA TRP A 441 7.83 1.97 -2.86
C TRP A 441 6.95 2.43 -4.03
N SER A 442 6.25 3.58 -3.91
CA SER A 442 5.16 3.94 -4.83
C SER A 442 5.63 4.22 -6.25
N MET A 443 6.77 4.91 -6.39
CA MET A 443 7.34 5.19 -7.71
C MET A 443 7.72 3.89 -8.43
N PRO A 444 8.47 2.95 -7.83
CA PRO A 444 8.69 1.62 -8.40
C PRO A 444 7.41 0.85 -8.70
N ALA A 445 6.43 0.82 -7.78
CA ALA A 445 5.18 0.10 -7.98
C ALA A 445 4.40 0.62 -9.21
N SER A 446 4.43 1.93 -9.44
CA SER A 446 3.81 2.53 -10.61
C SER A 446 4.41 2.07 -11.94
N LEU A 447 5.71 1.69 -11.96
CA LEU A 447 6.33 1.06 -13.14
C LEU A 447 5.67 -0.27 -13.48
N GLY A 448 5.57 -1.15 -12.50
CA GLY A 448 4.98 -2.49 -12.69
C GLY A 448 3.51 -2.42 -13.10
N ILE A 449 2.73 -1.56 -12.45
CA ILE A 449 1.34 -1.30 -12.82
C ILE A 449 1.24 -0.84 -14.27
N LYS A 450 2.09 0.13 -14.67
CA LYS A 450 2.04 0.68 -16.03
C LYS A 450 2.55 -0.28 -17.08
N LEU A 451 3.54 -1.11 -16.77
CA LEU A 451 4.01 -2.18 -17.65
C LEU A 451 2.90 -3.17 -17.97
N GLU A 452 2.14 -3.61 -16.96
CA GLU A 452 1.02 -4.54 -17.19
C GLU A 452 -0.14 -3.88 -17.93
N ASP A 453 -0.39 -2.59 -17.70
CA ASP A 453 -1.42 -1.81 -18.38
C ASP A 453 -1.09 -1.55 -19.86
N GLN A 454 0.15 -1.19 -20.19
CA GLN A 454 0.61 -0.97 -21.57
C GLN A 454 0.92 -2.27 -22.29
N GLY A 455 1.01 -3.38 -21.52
CA GLY A 455 1.60 -4.63 -21.91
C GLY A 455 0.87 -5.36 -23.01
N TRP A 456 1.39 -6.45 -23.33
CA TRP A 456 1.15 -7.60 -24.21
C TRP A 456 -0.13 -7.66 -25.08
N GLN A 457 -1.19 -6.91 -24.75
CA GLN A 457 -2.43 -6.79 -25.53
C GLN A 457 -2.82 -5.31 -25.59
N ASP A 458 -3.21 -4.81 -26.77
CA ASP A 458 -3.72 -3.46 -27.03
C ASP A 458 -4.98 -3.12 -26.21
N ILE A 459 -4.84 -3.09 -24.89
CA ILE A 459 -5.89 -2.63 -23.99
C ILE A 459 -5.79 -1.10 -23.89
N GLU A 460 -6.92 -0.42 -23.92
CA GLU A 460 -6.99 1.03 -23.69
C GLU A 460 -6.21 1.40 -22.42
N THR A 461 -5.13 2.14 -22.58
CA THR A 461 -4.19 2.47 -21.51
C THR A 461 -4.83 3.28 -20.39
N ARG A 462 -4.62 2.86 -19.13
CA ARG A 462 -5.05 3.58 -17.95
C ARG A 462 -4.18 4.79 -17.65
N LEU A 463 -4.78 5.80 -17.04
CA LEU A 463 -4.04 6.88 -16.40
C LEU A 463 -3.50 6.37 -15.07
N VAL A 464 -2.19 6.21 -14.96
CA VAL A 464 -1.50 5.89 -13.71
C VAL A 464 -0.95 7.19 -13.13
N VAL A 465 -1.39 7.54 -11.92
CA VAL A 465 -0.93 8.70 -11.16
C VAL A 465 -0.22 8.22 -9.91
N ASN A 466 1.01 8.65 -9.72
CA ASN A 466 1.77 8.43 -8.50
C ASN A 466 1.90 9.75 -7.73
N ALA A 467 1.33 9.82 -6.53
CA ALA A 467 1.58 10.92 -5.60
C ALA A 467 2.55 10.46 -4.51
N VAL A 468 3.66 11.17 -4.39
CA VAL A 468 4.79 10.81 -3.53
C VAL A 468 5.32 12.05 -2.81
N GLY A 469 5.68 11.91 -1.53
CA GLY A 469 6.38 12.94 -0.77
C GLY A 469 7.78 13.21 -1.34
N ASP A 470 8.25 14.44 -1.20
CA ASP A 470 9.59 14.84 -1.63
C ASP A 470 10.69 13.95 -1.02
N GLY A 471 10.65 13.69 0.29
CA GLY A 471 11.59 12.78 0.95
C GLY A 471 11.50 11.36 0.41
N SER A 472 10.29 10.81 0.25
CA SER A 472 10.10 9.45 -0.28
C SER A 472 10.60 9.29 -1.71
N SER A 473 10.45 10.32 -2.56
CA SER A 473 10.91 10.29 -3.95
C SER A 473 12.44 10.21 -4.10
N LEU A 474 13.17 10.59 -3.05
CA LEU A 474 14.64 10.55 -3.03
C LEU A 474 15.22 9.18 -2.65
N PHE A 475 14.41 8.24 -2.19
CA PHE A 475 14.91 6.90 -1.88
C PHE A 475 15.40 6.20 -3.14
N TYR A 476 14.65 6.26 -4.24
CA TYR A 476 14.98 5.57 -5.49
C TYR A 476 14.67 6.44 -6.73
N PRO A 477 15.28 7.61 -6.89
CA PRO A 477 15.03 8.50 -8.05
C PRO A 477 15.41 7.85 -9.38
N GLN A 478 16.27 6.81 -9.38
CA GLN A 478 16.62 6.03 -10.57
C GLN A 478 15.41 5.38 -11.24
N VAL A 479 14.26 5.34 -10.59
CA VAL A 479 12.99 4.88 -11.15
C VAL A 479 12.65 5.65 -12.44
N TRP A 480 12.98 6.93 -12.52
CA TRP A 480 12.74 7.74 -13.72
C TRP A 480 13.54 7.26 -14.94
N TRP A 481 14.73 6.69 -14.72
CA TRP A 481 15.47 6.05 -15.80
C TRP A 481 14.71 4.82 -16.34
N THR A 482 14.25 3.94 -15.48
CA THR A 482 13.48 2.74 -15.89
C THR A 482 12.17 3.14 -16.57
N ALA A 483 11.46 4.16 -16.06
CA ALA A 483 10.24 4.68 -16.69
C ALA A 483 10.49 5.17 -18.12
N ALA A 484 11.56 5.94 -18.33
CA ALA A 484 11.95 6.44 -19.64
C ALA A 484 12.44 5.34 -20.58
N HIS A 485 13.28 4.43 -20.07
CA HIS A 485 13.81 3.30 -20.83
C HIS A 485 12.72 2.36 -21.35
N ARG A 486 11.63 2.20 -20.58
CA ARG A 486 10.47 1.38 -20.95
C ARG A 486 9.33 2.19 -21.58
N GLU A 487 9.53 3.46 -21.83
CA GLU A 487 8.53 4.37 -22.42
C GLU A 487 7.18 4.35 -21.68
N LEU A 488 7.22 4.38 -20.35
CA LEU A 488 6.03 4.32 -19.51
C LEU A 488 5.41 5.70 -19.32
N GLY A 489 4.09 5.78 -19.52
CA GLY A 489 3.30 6.99 -19.30
C GLY A 489 2.73 7.06 -17.89
N ILE A 490 3.42 7.69 -16.94
CA ILE A 490 3.03 7.84 -15.55
C ILE A 490 3.03 9.34 -15.21
N LEU A 491 1.97 9.82 -14.55
CA LEU A 491 1.95 11.15 -13.97
C LEU A 491 2.52 11.09 -12.55
N TYR A 492 3.72 11.62 -12.36
CA TYR A 492 4.33 11.77 -11.05
C TYR A 492 3.94 13.12 -10.45
N ILE A 493 3.43 13.12 -9.22
CA ILE A 493 3.14 14.32 -8.44
C ILE A 493 3.97 14.25 -7.17
N ILE A 494 4.97 15.11 -7.06
CA ILE A 494 5.75 15.26 -5.82
C ILE A 494 5.04 16.29 -4.95
N THR A 495 4.59 15.87 -3.78
CA THR A 495 4.09 16.77 -2.72
C THR A 495 5.29 17.30 -1.95
N ASN A 496 5.78 18.48 -2.37
CA ASN A 496 7.06 19.03 -1.96
C ASN A 496 6.90 20.13 -0.91
N ASN A 497 7.14 19.78 0.36
CA ASN A 497 7.23 20.75 1.46
C ASN A 497 8.69 21.04 1.86
N HIS A 498 9.68 20.34 1.31
CA HIS A 498 11.10 20.33 1.68
C HIS A 498 11.37 19.87 3.10
N GLU A 499 10.51 19.02 3.68
CA GLU A 499 10.56 18.62 5.08
C GLU A 499 10.17 17.17 5.26
N TYR A 500 10.72 16.55 6.30
CA TYR A 500 10.20 15.28 6.83
C TYR A 500 9.06 15.55 7.83
N HIS A 501 7.95 16.10 7.33
CA HIS A 501 6.85 16.60 8.15
C HIS A 501 6.31 15.57 9.15
N THR A 502 6.13 14.31 8.74
CA THR A 502 5.72 13.22 9.64
C THR A 502 6.69 13.04 10.82
N LEU A 503 7.99 13.24 10.61
CA LEU A 503 8.99 13.18 11.67
C LEU A 503 8.95 14.43 12.57
N GLN A 504 8.59 15.59 12.03
CA GLN A 504 8.36 16.80 12.83
C GLN A 504 7.17 16.60 13.78
N LEU A 505 6.07 16.02 13.29
CA LEU A 505 4.93 15.62 14.13
C LEU A 505 5.36 14.61 15.20
N GLY A 506 6.19 13.64 14.84
CA GLY A 506 6.78 12.69 15.80
C GLY A 506 7.61 13.36 16.88
N LEU A 507 8.46 14.32 16.51
CA LEU A 507 9.25 15.09 17.49
C LEU A 507 8.36 15.89 18.44
N GLN A 508 7.31 16.53 17.92
CA GLN A 508 6.32 17.23 18.76
C GLN A 508 5.68 16.28 19.78
N GLN A 509 5.29 15.06 19.36
CA GLN A 509 4.76 14.04 20.27
C GLN A 509 5.75 13.63 21.36
N VAL A 510 7.03 13.45 21.00
CA VAL A 510 8.10 13.12 21.97
C VAL A 510 8.28 14.26 22.98
N VAL A 511 8.32 15.51 22.51
CA VAL A 511 8.45 16.68 23.40
C VAL A 511 7.23 16.81 24.31
N ALA A 512 6.02 16.60 23.79
CA ALA A 512 4.80 16.61 24.59
C ALA A 512 4.80 15.51 25.66
N ALA A 513 5.29 14.30 25.33
CA ALA A 513 5.30 13.16 26.23
C ALA A 513 6.38 13.22 27.31
N TYR A 514 7.54 13.81 27.03
CA TYR A 514 8.72 13.75 27.89
C TYR A 514 9.30 15.11 28.27
N GLY A 515 8.72 16.22 27.79
CA GLY A 515 9.22 17.58 28.01
C GLY A 515 10.43 17.96 27.15
N SER A 516 11.18 16.98 26.64
CA SER A 516 12.29 17.15 25.70
C SER A 516 12.57 15.83 25.00
N ALA A 517 13.10 15.88 23.79
CA ALA A 517 13.63 14.68 23.17
C ALA A 517 14.96 14.29 23.87
N PRO A 518 15.26 13.00 24.11
CA PRO A 518 16.51 12.56 24.72
C PRO A 518 17.72 13.10 23.96
N GLY A 519 18.58 13.89 24.68
CA GLY A 519 19.77 14.49 24.10
C GLY A 519 19.54 15.74 23.22
N TYR A 520 18.34 16.28 23.21
CA TYR A 520 18.00 17.45 22.42
C TYR A 520 17.19 18.46 23.26
N GLU A 521 17.76 19.64 23.49
CA GLU A 521 17.02 20.79 24.03
C GLU A 521 16.38 21.52 22.84
N TRP A 522 15.08 21.28 22.62
CA TRP A 522 14.36 21.97 21.58
C TRP A 522 14.13 23.43 21.98
N ASN A 523 14.70 24.33 21.20
CA ASN A 523 14.44 25.76 21.34
C ASN A 523 13.35 26.14 20.31
N PRO A 524 12.14 26.50 20.77
CA PRO A 524 11.03 26.87 19.85
C PRO A 524 11.35 28.12 18.99
N LYS A 525 12.40 28.87 19.33
CA LYS A 525 12.85 30.02 18.50
C LYS A 525 13.79 29.62 17.37
N THR A 526 14.24 28.37 17.33
CA THR A 526 15.06 27.86 16.24
C THR A 526 14.20 27.14 15.20
N LEU A 527 14.68 27.17 13.95
CA LEU A 527 14.14 26.35 12.87
C LEU A 527 14.20 24.86 13.27
N TRP A 528 13.38 24.05 12.61
CA TRP A 528 13.46 22.59 12.74
C TRP A 528 14.91 22.10 12.62
N PRO A 529 15.30 21.05 13.36
CA PRO A 529 16.62 20.43 13.20
C PRO A 529 16.89 20.06 11.73
N ASP A 530 18.12 20.23 11.27
CA ASP A 530 18.49 19.97 9.87
C ASP A 530 18.11 18.56 9.40
N TYR A 531 18.14 17.56 10.28
CA TYR A 531 17.75 16.19 9.94
C TYR A 531 16.25 16.00 9.67
N LEU A 532 15.41 17.00 9.98
CA LEU A 532 13.98 17.00 9.68
C LEU A 532 13.61 17.83 8.44
N THR A 533 14.62 18.27 7.71
CA THR A 533 14.40 19.16 6.55
C THR A 533 15.22 18.72 5.34
N ILE A 534 14.76 19.05 4.13
CA ILE A 534 15.41 18.76 2.86
C ILE A 534 15.64 20.08 2.09
N HIS A 535 15.93 21.17 2.81
CA HIS A 535 16.01 22.50 2.19
C HIS A 535 17.43 23.04 2.04
N ARG A 536 18.45 22.31 2.51
CA ARG A 536 19.86 22.74 2.43
C ARG A 536 20.79 21.59 2.00
N PRO A 537 21.09 21.48 0.68
CA PRO A 537 20.53 22.27 -0.44
C PRO A 537 19.09 21.83 -0.80
N LYS A 538 18.33 22.74 -1.40
CA LYS A 538 17.02 22.37 -1.98
C LYS A 538 17.24 21.46 -3.18
N VAL A 539 16.48 20.38 -3.24
CA VAL A 539 16.50 19.46 -4.38
C VAL A 539 15.69 20.05 -5.53
N ASP A 540 16.26 20.07 -6.72
CA ASP A 540 15.55 20.37 -7.95
C ASP A 540 15.09 19.05 -8.62
N PHE A 541 13.89 18.60 -8.28
CA PHE A 541 13.33 17.35 -8.75
C PHE A 541 13.19 17.28 -10.28
N LEU A 542 12.88 18.39 -10.93
CA LEU A 542 12.80 18.44 -12.40
C LEU A 542 14.16 18.19 -13.04
N THR A 543 15.22 18.82 -12.52
CA THR A 543 16.58 18.61 -13.02
C THR A 543 17.02 17.15 -12.79
N VAL A 544 16.71 16.55 -11.63
CA VAL A 544 17.03 15.15 -11.35
C VAL A 544 16.29 14.22 -12.30
N ALA A 545 14.98 14.39 -12.47
CA ALA A 545 14.15 13.56 -13.34
C ALA A 545 14.56 13.69 -14.81
N LYS A 546 14.89 14.91 -15.26
CA LYS A 546 15.40 15.16 -16.61
C LYS A 546 16.77 14.53 -16.83
N GLY A 547 17.67 14.60 -15.85
CA GLY A 547 19.01 14.01 -15.94
C GLY A 547 19.00 12.49 -15.97
N LEU A 548 18.09 11.86 -15.23
CA LEU A 548 17.96 10.40 -15.16
C LEU A 548 17.20 9.80 -16.35
N GLY A 549 16.14 10.45 -16.82
CA GLY A 549 15.26 9.82 -17.82
C GLY A 549 14.71 10.78 -18.88
N GLY A 550 15.17 12.03 -18.94
CA GLY A 550 14.57 13.01 -19.85
C GLY A 550 13.10 13.31 -19.55
N ILE A 551 12.66 13.08 -18.31
CA ILE A 551 11.27 13.30 -17.89
C ILE A 551 10.98 14.80 -17.94
N GLU A 552 9.95 15.18 -18.70
CA GLU A 552 9.43 16.54 -18.75
C GLU A 552 8.54 16.85 -17.55
N GLY A 553 8.42 18.12 -17.20
CA GLY A 553 7.60 18.50 -16.05
C GLY A 553 7.55 19.99 -15.80
N GLU A 554 6.89 20.38 -14.71
CA GLU A 554 6.83 21.77 -14.27
C GLU A 554 6.72 21.88 -12.74
N LYS A 555 7.14 23.04 -12.22
CA LYS A 555 6.97 23.44 -10.82
C LYS A 555 5.65 24.19 -10.67
N VAL A 556 4.91 23.89 -9.63
CA VAL A 556 3.61 24.50 -9.32
C VAL A 556 3.68 25.09 -7.92
N HIS A 557 3.41 26.38 -7.80
CA HIS A 557 3.66 27.13 -6.57
C HIS A 557 2.41 27.63 -5.87
N THR A 558 1.30 27.79 -6.61
CA THR A 558 0.07 28.39 -6.07
C THR A 558 -1.16 27.54 -6.34
N PRO A 559 -2.19 27.60 -5.48
CA PRO A 559 -3.45 26.87 -5.71
C PRO A 559 -4.10 27.16 -7.07
N ALA A 560 -3.96 28.38 -7.58
CA ALA A 560 -4.55 28.79 -8.85
C ALA A 560 -3.93 28.07 -10.07
N GLU A 561 -2.66 27.68 -9.99
CA GLU A 561 -1.95 27.00 -11.07
C GLU A 561 -2.29 25.50 -11.16
N VAL A 562 -2.71 24.89 -10.04
CA VAL A 562 -2.82 23.42 -9.90
C VAL A 562 -3.74 22.81 -10.96
N LYS A 563 -4.93 23.38 -11.19
CA LYS A 563 -5.89 22.81 -12.16
C LYS A 563 -5.30 22.73 -13.57
N ALA A 564 -4.63 23.79 -14.02
CA ALA A 564 -4.01 23.85 -15.36
C ALA A 564 -2.82 22.89 -15.47
N ALA A 565 -1.96 22.83 -14.44
CA ALA A 565 -0.81 21.95 -14.41
C ALA A 565 -1.22 20.46 -14.39
N VAL A 566 -2.19 20.08 -13.55
CA VAL A 566 -2.73 18.71 -13.52
C VAL A 566 -3.32 18.33 -14.87
N ARG A 567 -4.12 19.21 -15.50
CA ARG A 567 -4.68 18.96 -16.82
C ARG A 567 -3.61 18.75 -17.87
N LYS A 568 -2.61 19.60 -17.90
CA LYS A 568 -1.47 19.49 -18.83
C LYS A 568 -0.70 18.20 -18.64
N GLY A 569 -0.40 17.82 -17.38
CA GLY A 569 0.28 16.55 -17.07
C GLY A 569 -0.52 15.33 -17.51
N VAL A 570 -1.82 15.30 -17.24
CA VAL A 570 -2.73 14.22 -17.68
C VAL A 570 -2.76 14.12 -19.22
N ASP A 571 -2.98 15.25 -19.90
CA ASP A 571 -3.01 15.28 -21.38
C ASP A 571 -1.67 14.85 -21.99
N TYR A 572 -0.53 15.26 -21.37
CA TYR A 572 0.80 14.86 -21.83
C TYR A 572 1.00 13.36 -21.74
N VAL A 573 0.68 12.76 -20.58
CA VAL A 573 0.84 11.31 -20.35
C VAL A 573 -0.04 10.50 -21.29
N LEU A 574 -1.30 10.88 -21.45
CA LEU A 574 -2.25 10.16 -22.32
C LEU A 574 -1.87 10.26 -23.81
N LYS A 575 -1.42 11.46 -24.25
CA LYS A 575 -1.08 11.73 -25.64
C LYS A 575 0.28 11.13 -26.03
N ASN A 576 1.30 11.36 -25.21
CA ASN A 576 2.68 11.03 -25.56
C ASN A 576 3.09 9.62 -25.07
N LYS A 577 2.30 8.99 -24.19
CA LYS A 577 2.62 7.71 -23.55
C LYS A 577 4.00 7.74 -22.85
N ARG A 578 4.37 8.90 -22.33
CA ARG A 578 5.61 9.18 -21.59
C ARG A 578 5.28 9.81 -20.25
N SER A 579 6.15 9.60 -19.28
CA SER A 579 5.97 10.15 -17.94
C SER A 579 6.10 11.67 -17.90
N TYR A 580 5.40 12.29 -16.97
CA TYR A 580 5.43 13.72 -16.70
C TYR A 580 5.50 13.96 -15.19
N LEU A 581 6.27 14.98 -14.78
CA LEU A 581 6.48 15.30 -13.37
C LEU A 581 5.87 16.66 -13.02
N LEU A 582 5.06 16.66 -11.95
CA LEU A 582 4.59 17.88 -11.31
C LEU A 582 5.26 18.02 -9.94
N ASP A 583 6.13 19.02 -9.79
CA ASP A 583 6.72 19.39 -8.50
C ASP A 583 5.80 20.41 -7.82
N MET A 584 4.90 19.92 -6.96
CA MET A 584 3.88 20.71 -6.28
C MET A 584 4.41 21.26 -4.96
N ARG A 585 4.63 22.57 -4.89
CA ARG A 585 5.03 23.22 -3.65
C ARG A 585 3.86 23.27 -2.68
N ILE A 586 3.80 22.33 -1.77
CA ILE A 586 2.72 22.26 -0.77
C ILE A 586 3.08 23.00 0.52
N ALA A 587 2.06 23.44 1.25
CA ALA A 587 2.22 23.98 2.59
C ALA A 587 2.84 22.91 3.51
N PRO A 588 3.82 23.27 4.36
CA PRO A 588 4.34 22.35 5.37
C PRO A 588 3.27 21.99 6.43
N ASP A 589 2.50 22.98 6.85
CA ASP A 589 1.39 22.83 7.79
C ASP A 589 0.07 23.20 7.12
N THR A 590 -0.89 22.29 7.14
CA THR A 590 -2.26 22.55 6.72
C THR A 590 -3.20 22.37 7.91
N PRO A 591 -4.31 23.11 7.99
CA PRO A 591 -5.35 22.76 8.94
C PRO A 591 -5.78 21.29 8.74
N PRO A 592 -6.15 20.56 9.80
CA PRO A 592 -6.60 19.19 9.66
C PRO A 592 -7.74 19.09 8.65
N ALA A 593 -7.69 18.03 7.83
CA ALA A 593 -8.76 17.72 6.91
C ALA A 593 -10.05 17.45 7.71
N PRO A 594 -11.23 17.76 7.15
CA PRO A 594 -12.49 17.46 7.83
C PRO A 594 -12.51 15.98 8.23
N SER A 595 -12.79 15.71 9.51
CA SER A 595 -12.95 14.34 9.97
C SER A 595 -14.10 13.69 9.22
N THR A 596 -13.84 12.50 8.69
CA THR A 596 -14.90 11.68 8.12
C THR A 596 -15.53 10.77 9.18
N THR A 597 -14.88 10.62 10.34
CA THR A 597 -15.10 9.53 11.27
C THR A 597 -15.70 9.92 12.62
N VAL A 598 -15.52 11.17 13.07
CA VAL A 598 -15.98 11.59 14.41
C VAL A 598 -16.75 12.89 14.26
N PRO A 599 -18.00 12.97 14.74
CA PRO A 599 -18.70 14.24 14.83
C PRO A 599 -17.87 15.25 15.62
N ASP A 600 -17.85 16.51 15.19
CA ASP A 600 -17.12 17.59 15.88
C ASP A 600 -17.47 17.66 17.38
N GLU A 601 -18.70 17.35 17.76
CA GLU A 601 -19.14 17.27 19.17
C GLU A 601 -18.46 16.14 19.96
N VAL A 602 -18.08 15.04 19.30
CA VAL A 602 -17.32 13.94 19.92
C VAL A 602 -15.85 14.31 19.96
N LEU A 603 -15.33 14.89 18.90
CA LEU A 603 -13.99 15.50 18.87
C LEU A 603 -13.86 16.56 19.96
N GLU A 604 -14.83 17.47 20.14
CA GLU A 604 -14.81 18.48 21.19
C GLU A 604 -14.81 17.90 22.60
N ARG A 605 -15.43 16.75 22.86
CA ARG A 605 -15.32 16.04 24.15
C ARG A 605 -13.91 15.54 24.43
N TYR A 606 -13.17 15.17 23.39
CA TYR A 606 -11.77 14.72 23.47
C TYR A 606 -10.78 15.89 23.37
N ILE A 607 -11.16 16.98 22.72
CA ILE A 607 -10.39 18.25 22.66
C ILE A 607 -10.44 18.99 23.99
N SER A 608 -11.55 18.94 24.70
CA SER A 608 -11.67 19.52 26.06
C SER A 608 -10.88 18.72 27.11
N GLN A 609 -10.43 17.51 26.77
CA GLN A 609 -9.40 16.77 27.49
C GLN A 609 -8.13 16.85 26.64
N PRO A 610 -7.21 17.78 26.89
CA PRO A 610 -6.04 17.89 26.06
C PRO A 610 -5.27 16.58 26.10
N PRO A 611 -4.92 15.93 25.02
CA PRO A 611 -4.14 16.43 23.92
C PRO A 611 -4.23 15.67 22.59
N LEU A 612 -5.39 15.25 22.12
CA LEU A 612 -5.47 14.55 20.82
C LEU A 612 -5.21 15.48 19.64
N ASP A 613 -5.66 16.73 19.74
CA ASP A 613 -5.41 17.77 18.75
C ASP A 613 -4.08 18.50 18.92
N PHE A 614 -3.33 18.14 19.95
CA PHE A 614 -2.01 18.73 20.14
C PHE A 614 -1.07 18.47 18.95
N VAL A 615 -1.25 17.35 18.29
CA VAL A 615 -0.46 16.99 17.09
C VAL A 615 -0.89 17.78 15.85
N HIS A 616 -2.16 18.20 15.77
CA HIS A 616 -2.70 18.93 14.62
C HIS A 616 -2.86 20.44 14.84
N THR A 617 -2.82 20.91 16.09
CA THR A 617 -3.08 22.31 16.44
C THR A 617 -1.87 23.06 16.98
N ILE A 618 -0.76 22.40 17.30
CA ILE A 618 0.47 23.11 17.64
C ILE A 618 1.16 23.53 16.35
N THR A 619 0.71 24.63 15.78
CA THR A 619 1.52 25.40 14.85
C THR A 619 2.79 25.88 15.58
N GLN A 620 3.89 26.08 14.87
CA GLN A 620 5.11 26.72 15.44
C GLN A 620 4.77 27.94 16.30
N ASN A 621 3.73 28.69 15.95
CA ASN A 621 3.28 29.89 16.66
C ASN A 621 2.68 29.58 18.04
N ASN A 622 1.95 28.47 18.21
CA ASN A 622 1.37 28.11 19.50
C ASN A 622 2.43 27.61 20.50
N VAL A 623 3.43 26.88 20.01
CA VAL A 623 4.56 26.46 20.85
C VAL A 623 5.44 27.65 21.23
N LEU A 624 5.66 28.58 20.29
CA LEU A 624 6.34 29.85 20.55
C LEU A 624 5.61 30.70 21.62
N ALA A 625 4.28 30.79 21.54
CA ALA A 625 3.47 31.54 22.52
C ALA A 625 3.54 30.93 23.91
N LEU A 626 3.50 29.61 24.06
CA LEU A 626 3.62 28.91 25.36
C LEU A 626 5.02 29.05 25.96
N ALA A 627 6.06 29.07 25.12
CA ALA A 627 7.44 29.27 25.59
C ALA A 627 7.73 30.72 26.00
N GLU A 628 7.10 31.71 25.33
CA GLU A 628 7.23 33.13 25.67
C GLU A 628 6.53 33.48 27.01
N GLU A 629 5.50 32.72 27.41
CA GLU A 629 4.85 32.88 28.70
C GLU A 629 5.59 32.24 29.90
N GLY A 630 6.75 31.58 29.67
CA GLY A 630 7.53 30.95 30.72
C GLY A 630 6.80 29.81 31.44
N LYS A 631 5.67 29.37 30.90
CA LYS A 631 4.91 28.24 31.41
C LYS A 631 5.49 26.97 30.77
N SER A 632 6.19 26.18 31.58
CA SER A 632 6.35 24.76 31.25
C SER A 632 4.94 24.21 30.99
N PRO A 633 4.65 23.64 29.83
CA PRO A 633 3.33 23.07 29.59
C PRO A 633 3.16 21.92 30.58
N ASN A 634 2.53 22.19 31.73
CA ASN A 634 1.91 21.15 32.54
C ASN A 634 0.71 20.63 31.74
N ILE A 635 1.02 19.96 30.64
CA ILE A 635 0.03 19.26 29.86
C ILE A 635 -0.19 17.95 30.61
N PRO A 636 -1.38 17.72 31.16
CA PRO A 636 -1.69 16.40 31.67
C PRO A 636 -1.56 15.46 30.48
N ILE A 637 -0.60 14.58 30.56
CA ILE A 637 -0.35 13.57 29.56
C ILE A 637 -1.50 12.57 29.65
N ILE A 638 -2.55 12.78 28.86
CA ILE A 638 -3.59 11.79 28.65
C ILE A 638 -3.24 11.12 27.32
N PHE A 639 -2.86 9.89 27.44
CA PHE A 639 -2.50 9.01 26.34
C PHE A 639 -3.70 8.21 25.87
#